data_63074356ebb7e76352922856dcb9d142
#
_entry.id   63074356ebb7e76352922856dcb9d142
#
_cell.length_a   1.000
_cell.length_b   1.000
_cell.length_c   1.000
_cell.angle_alpha   90.00
_cell.angle_beta   90.00
_cell.angle_gamma   90.00
#
_symmetry.space_group_name_H-M   'P 1'
#
loop_
_entity.id
_entity.type
_entity.pdbx_description
1 polymer ?
#
loop_
_entity_poly.entity_id
_entity_poly.type
_entity_poly.pdbx_seq_one_letter_code
_entity_poly.pdbx_strand_id
1 'polypeptide(L)'
;MVLGMSRPAAVAAAEPYDVDRLLAGYRTARAQEALFDVRDSPGIGYDEFVDADGNVRPAWTELADAVAERGRTGLDRLRSVVHSLIDHDGITYTGVDSGREDHGVHGLEPGPWRLDTLPLVVSAQDWEVLEAGLVQRSRLLDAVLADLYGPRRLLTEGLLPSELVFGHPAYVRGANGIEVPGHHQLFLHGCDISRIPDGSYQVNADWTQAPSGAGYALADRRVVAHAIPDLYENIAPRPTTPFAQALRLALIDAAPDVAQDPVVVVLSPGIYSETAFDQAYLATLLGFPLVESADLVVRDGKLWMRSLGTLKRVDVVLRRVDAAYADPLDLRADSRLGVVGLVEAQHRGAVTVVNTLGSGILESPGLMRFLPGLAERLLGEEPMLQSAPMYWGGIATERSHLLANLSSLLIKSTVGGKTRVGPTLSSAQLAELAARIEAMPWQWVGQELPAFSSAPTDHAGVLSSAGVGMRLFTVAQRSGYSPMIGGLGYVLAPGPAAYTLRSVAAKDIWVRPTERAIVETVAAPVXGPIVQPILEPSALVPIKTGAGTLGVSSPRVLSDLFWMGRYGERAENMARLLMVARERYHLFRHHQDTEESECVPVLMAALGNITGTDTGAANDHAEMIAVAPSMLWSMTVDLEWPGSLVQSVEGLALAARAVRDQLSNDTWIVLADVERAVTLRSDPPQSLAEADGLLAEAQAQTLAGMLTLSGVASESMVRDVGWTMMDIGKRIERGLWLTALLADTLTTVRGVVAEQTIIESTLEVCESSVIYRRRTVGKFSVTAVNELMLFDAHNPRSLIYQLERLRANLKDLPGTSGSSRPERMVDEISARLRRSHPAELEEITDGRRTELAELLNGIHVSLRELAEVITDTQLALPGGMQPLWGPEERRTMPA
;
A
#
# COMPACT_ATOMS: atom_id res chain seq x y z
N MET A 1 31.83 45.18 -0.61
CA MET A 1 31.76 44.45 -1.88
C MET A 1 30.43 43.72 -1.88
N VAL A 2 29.40 44.28 -2.54
CA VAL A 2 28.02 43.74 -2.54
C VAL A 2 27.94 42.80 -3.77
N LEU A 3 27.86 41.51 -3.51
CA LEU A 3 27.58 40.51 -4.55
C LEU A 3 26.14 40.66 -5.01
N GLY A 4 25.98 41.16 -6.22
CA GLY A 4 24.66 41.23 -6.86
C GLY A 4 24.12 39.86 -7.14
N MET A 5 23.05 39.49 -6.46
CA MET A 5 22.28 38.30 -6.81
C MET A 5 21.50 38.63 -8.08
N SER A 6 21.87 37.98 -9.20
CA SER A 6 21.06 38.04 -10.40
C SER A 6 19.70 37.41 -10.14
N ARG A 7 18.63 38.15 -10.40
CA ARG A 7 17.27 37.60 -10.39
C ARG A 7 17.20 36.47 -11.45
N PRO A 8 16.59 35.34 -11.13
CA PRO A 8 16.32 34.32 -12.16
C PRO A 8 15.46 34.96 -13.26
N ALA A 9 15.78 34.64 -14.50
CA ALA A 9 15.03 35.10 -15.67
C ALA A 9 13.55 34.73 -15.45
N ALA A 10 12.69 35.74 -15.66
CA ALA A 10 11.24 35.53 -15.60
C ALA A 10 10.90 34.43 -16.63
N VAL A 11 10.39 33.33 -16.12
CA VAL A 11 9.81 32.29 -16.97
C VAL A 11 8.67 32.98 -17.73
N ALA A 12 8.73 32.96 -19.06
CA ALA A 12 7.68 33.53 -19.88
C ALA A 12 6.34 32.94 -19.44
N ALA A 13 5.43 33.79 -19.01
CA ALA A 13 4.09 33.40 -18.68
C ALA A 13 3.45 32.74 -19.92
N ALA A 14 3.02 31.52 -19.84
CA ALA A 14 2.30 30.86 -20.91
C ALA A 14 1.06 31.73 -21.22
N GLU A 15 0.77 31.98 -22.49
CA GLU A 15 -0.45 32.71 -22.86
C GLU A 15 -1.65 31.97 -22.32
N PRO A 16 -2.53 32.61 -21.55
CA PRO A 16 -3.74 31.95 -21.06
C PRO A 16 -4.60 31.52 -22.26
N TYR A 17 -5.11 30.29 -22.19
CA TYR A 17 -6.09 29.84 -23.18
C TYR A 17 -7.42 30.54 -22.89
N ASP A 18 -8.05 31.06 -23.93
CA ASP A 18 -9.47 31.44 -23.86
C ASP A 18 -10.31 30.16 -23.70
N VAL A 19 -11.37 30.21 -22.91
CA VAL A 19 -12.30 29.09 -22.69
C VAL A 19 -12.84 28.59 -24.05
N ASP A 20 -13.15 29.49 -24.97
CA ASP A 20 -13.63 29.12 -26.32
C ASP A 20 -12.60 28.27 -27.09
N ARG A 21 -11.32 28.58 -26.96
CA ARG A 21 -10.23 27.81 -27.58
C ARG A 21 -10.08 26.45 -26.92
N LEU A 22 -10.21 26.37 -25.58
CA LEU A 22 -10.21 25.13 -24.82
C LEU A 22 -11.35 24.22 -25.29
N LEU A 23 -12.56 24.76 -25.39
CA LEU A 23 -13.76 24.05 -25.87
C LEU A 23 -13.61 23.58 -27.32
N ALA A 24 -13.05 24.41 -28.19
CA ALA A 24 -12.79 24.04 -29.58
C ALA A 24 -11.85 22.83 -29.65
N GLY A 25 -10.81 22.82 -28.83
CA GLY A 25 -9.86 21.70 -28.73
C GLY A 25 -10.53 20.43 -28.22
N TYR A 26 -11.30 20.56 -27.14
CA TYR A 26 -12.05 19.43 -26.53
C TYR A 26 -13.04 18.82 -27.53
N ARG A 27 -13.82 19.67 -28.20
CA ARG A 27 -14.82 19.24 -29.22
C ARG A 27 -14.13 18.56 -30.42
N THR A 28 -12.97 19.09 -30.86
CA THR A 28 -12.20 18.48 -31.96
C THR A 28 -11.70 17.09 -31.57
N ALA A 29 -11.15 16.95 -30.38
CA ALA A 29 -10.68 15.66 -29.86
C ALA A 29 -11.82 14.65 -29.78
N ARG A 30 -12.98 15.08 -29.27
CA ARG A 30 -14.19 14.24 -29.16
C ARG A 30 -14.71 13.84 -30.55
N ALA A 31 -14.71 14.76 -31.52
CA ALA A 31 -15.14 14.47 -32.90
C ALA A 31 -14.19 13.48 -33.59
N GLN A 32 -12.89 13.58 -33.33
CA GLN A 32 -11.88 12.64 -33.83
C GLN A 32 -12.06 11.24 -33.24
N GLU A 33 -12.33 11.14 -31.93
CA GLU A 33 -12.64 9.87 -31.28
C GLU A 33 -13.89 9.24 -31.91
N ALA A 34 -14.94 10.04 -32.14
CA ALA A 34 -16.18 9.56 -32.80
C ALA A 34 -15.96 9.05 -34.23
N LEU A 35 -15.04 9.65 -34.96
CA LEU A 35 -14.69 9.23 -36.34
C LEU A 35 -13.95 7.88 -36.38
N PHE A 36 -13.18 7.59 -35.36
CA PHE A 36 -12.45 6.32 -35.21
C PHE A 36 -13.28 5.24 -34.50
N ASP A 37 -14.46 5.63 -33.99
CA ASP A 37 -15.31 4.79 -33.16
C ASP A 37 -16.30 3.97 -34.01
N VAL A 38 -15.81 3.37 -35.08
CA VAL A 38 -16.68 2.59 -35.97
C VAL A 38 -16.83 1.20 -35.37
N ARG A 39 -17.91 1.02 -34.63
CA ARG A 39 -18.52 -0.24 -34.18
C ARG A 39 -18.01 -0.89 -32.89
N ASP A 40 -16.90 -0.46 -32.28
CA ASP A 40 -16.27 -1.22 -31.20
C ASP A 40 -16.06 -0.43 -29.90
N SER A 41 -16.48 0.81 -29.82
CA SER A 41 -16.43 1.62 -28.59
C SER A 41 -17.85 2.00 -28.14
N PRO A 42 -18.07 2.19 -26.83
CA PRO A 42 -19.35 2.72 -26.35
C PRO A 42 -19.67 4.03 -27.07
N GLY A 43 -20.77 4.07 -27.76
CA GLY A 43 -21.19 5.26 -28.51
C GLY A 43 -21.14 6.52 -27.66
N ILE A 44 -20.95 7.67 -28.29
CA ILE A 44 -20.89 8.97 -27.62
C ILE A 44 -22.21 9.17 -26.83
N GLY A 45 -22.12 8.99 -25.53
CA GLY A 45 -23.25 9.15 -24.64
C GLY A 45 -23.40 10.59 -24.14
N TYR A 46 -23.86 10.72 -22.94
CA TYR A 46 -23.97 11.99 -22.24
C TYR A 46 -22.55 12.59 -22.03
N ASP A 47 -22.42 13.90 -22.27
CA ASP A 47 -21.18 14.62 -21.96
C ASP A 47 -21.38 15.36 -20.64
N GLU A 48 -20.53 15.06 -19.65
CA GLU A 48 -20.60 15.68 -18.32
C GLU A 48 -20.19 17.15 -18.35
N PHE A 49 -19.32 17.54 -19.31
CA PHE A 49 -18.66 18.84 -19.36
C PHE A 49 -19.43 19.85 -20.20
N VAL A 50 -19.91 19.44 -21.37
CA VAL A 50 -20.63 20.33 -22.30
C VAL A 50 -22.05 19.85 -22.55
N ASP A 51 -22.93 20.81 -22.78
CA ASP A 51 -24.34 20.55 -23.15
C ASP A 51 -24.50 20.27 -24.65
N ALA A 52 -25.73 20.03 -25.10
CA ALA A 52 -26.03 19.74 -26.50
C ALA A 52 -25.69 20.90 -27.45
N ASP A 53 -25.69 22.12 -26.94
CA ASP A 53 -25.36 23.33 -27.70
C ASP A 53 -23.82 23.60 -27.69
N GLY A 54 -23.08 22.81 -26.91
CA GLY A 54 -21.64 22.93 -26.81
C GLY A 54 -21.15 23.91 -25.75
N ASN A 55 -22.04 24.39 -24.87
CA ASN A 55 -21.64 25.28 -23.77
C ASN A 55 -21.21 24.45 -22.55
N VAL A 56 -20.31 25.01 -21.75
CA VAL A 56 -19.92 24.39 -20.49
C VAL A 56 -21.14 24.30 -19.57
N ARG A 57 -21.39 23.10 -19.02
CA ARG A 57 -22.49 22.93 -18.06
C ARG A 57 -22.23 23.74 -16.79
N PRO A 58 -23.26 24.33 -16.17
CA PRO A 58 -23.07 25.20 -14.98
C PRO A 58 -22.22 24.59 -13.85
N ALA A 59 -22.34 23.29 -13.61
CA ALA A 59 -21.58 22.61 -12.56
C ALA A 59 -20.06 22.61 -12.82
N TRP A 60 -19.63 22.82 -14.05
CA TRP A 60 -18.23 22.71 -14.49
C TRP A 60 -17.56 24.06 -14.82
N THR A 61 -18.27 25.18 -14.64
CA THR A 61 -17.80 26.51 -15.06
C THR A 61 -16.45 26.86 -14.42
N GLU A 62 -16.34 26.76 -13.09
CA GLU A 62 -15.11 27.11 -12.37
C GLU A 62 -13.94 26.21 -12.77
N LEU A 63 -14.22 24.94 -13.08
CA LEU A 63 -13.16 24.02 -13.56
C LEU A 63 -12.70 24.43 -14.96
N ALA A 64 -13.63 24.78 -15.86
CA ALA A 64 -13.31 25.23 -17.23
C ALA A 64 -12.42 26.49 -17.18
N ASP A 65 -12.80 27.46 -16.34
CA ASP A 65 -12.04 28.72 -16.16
C ASP A 65 -10.64 28.40 -15.62
N ALA A 66 -10.54 27.55 -14.60
CA ALA A 66 -9.26 27.18 -13.98
C ALA A 66 -8.33 26.43 -14.94
N VAL A 67 -8.88 25.56 -15.79
CA VAL A 67 -8.10 24.83 -16.81
C VAL A 67 -7.63 25.80 -17.90
N ALA A 68 -8.52 26.71 -18.37
CA ALA A 68 -8.20 27.72 -19.38
C ALA A 68 -7.08 28.65 -18.88
N GLU A 69 -7.17 29.12 -17.64
CA GLU A 69 -6.17 30.00 -17.02
C GLU A 69 -4.80 29.32 -16.91
N ARG A 70 -4.76 28.01 -16.55
CA ARG A 70 -3.52 27.27 -16.40
C ARG A 70 -2.84 26.96 -17.73
N GLY A 71 -3.60 26.71 -18.78
CA GLY A 71 -3.08 26.33 -20.08
C GLY A 71 -2.29 25.00 -20.01
N ARG A 72 -1.64 24.64 -21.11
CA ARG A 72 -0.87 23.39 -21.23
C ARG A 72 0.22 23.27 -20.16
N THR A 73 1.04 24.31 -20.00
CA THR A 73 2.15 24.32 -19.04
C THR A 73 1.65 24.14 -17.59
N GLY A 74 0.53 24.79 -17.26
CA GLY A 74 -0.08 24.67 -15.94
C GLY A 74 -0.61 23.25 -15.68
N LEU A 75 -1.21 22.63 -16.69
CA LEU A 75 -1.68 21.22 -16.56
C LEU A 75 -0.50 20.25 -16.42
N ASP A 76 0.60 20.46 -17.16
CA ASP A 76 1.80 19.64 -17.00
C ASP A 76 2.38 19.74 -15.59
N ARG A 77 2.41 20.96 -15.03
CA ARG A 77 2.82 21.17 -13.61
C ARG A 77 1.88 20.47 -12.65
N LEU A 78 0.57 20.63 -12.89
CA LEU A 78 -0.45 19.99 -12.03
C LEU A 78 -0.27 18.47 -12.02
N ARG A 79 -0.05 17.87 -13.19
CA ARG A 79 0.20 16.41 -13.29
C ARG A 79 1.43 16.01 -12.48
N SER A 80 2.51 16.80 -12.57
CA SER A 80 3.73 16.54 -11.79
C SER A 80 3.47 16.64 -10.29
N VAL A 81 2.66 17.61 -9.85
CA VAL A 81 2.27 17.76 -8.43
C VAL A 81 1.45 16.55 -7.98
N VAL A 82 0.43 16.15 -8.74
CA VAL A 82 -0.41 14.97 -8.41
C VAL A 82 0.45 13.72 -8.31
N HIS A 83 1.35 13.50 -9.28
CA HIS A 83 2.25 12.35 -9.28
C HIS A 83 3.16 12.35 -8.04
N SER A 84 3.72 13.51 -7.72
CA SER A 84 4.58 13.66 -6.53
C SER A 84 3.80 13.37 -5.23
N LEU A 85 2.54 13.84 -5.13
CA LEU A 85 1.71 13.59 -3.95
C LEU A 85 1.36 12.10 -3.82
N ILE A 86 1.07 11.42 -4.95
CA ILE A 86 0.81 9.98 -4.97
C ILE A 86 2.02 9.21 -4.45
N ASP A 87 3.21 9.57 -4.95
CA ASP A 87 4.47 8.95 -4.51
C ASP A 87 4.72 9.22 -3.02
N HIS A 88 4.57 10.49 -2.59
CA HIS A 88 4.80 10.89 -1.20
C HIS A 88 3.84 10.20 -0.21
N ASP A 89 2.60 9.96 -0.63
CA ASP A 89 1.62 9.25 0.21
C ASP A 89 1.76 7.73 0.09
N GLY A 90 2.64 7.25 -0.79
CA GLY A 90 2.84 5.82 -1.04
C GLY A 90 1.58 5.13 -1.52
N ILE A 91 0.80 5.81 -2.41
CA ILE A 91 -0.45 5.26 -2.94
C ILE A 91 -0.09 4.31 -4.09
N THR A 92 -0.33 3.02 -3.88
CA THR A 92 0.07 1.97 -4.82
C THR A 92 -1.10 1.07 -5.20
N TYR A 93 -0.97 0.41 -6.34
CA TYR A 93 -1.90 -0.61 -6.83
C TYR A 93 -1.09 -1.74 -7.46
N THR A 94 -1.43 -2.97 -7.10
CA THR A 94 -0.76 -4.16 -7.65
C THR A 94 -1.61 -4.70 -8.79
N GLY A 95 -1.24 -4.38 -10.02
CA GLY A 95 -1.97 -4.85 -11.21
C GLY A 95 -1.76 -6.34 -11.44
N VAL A 96 -2.85 -7.10 -11.46
CA VAL A 96 -2.82 -8.49 -11.94
C VAL A 96 -2.93 -8.43 -13.46
N ASP A 97 -1.81 -8.52 -14.13
CA ASP A 97 -1.80 -8.53 -15.60
C ASP A 97 -2.27 -9.90 -16.07
N SER A 98 -3.54 -9.96 -16.48
CA SER A 98 -4.20 -11.20 -16.90
C SER A 98 -3.66 -11.82 -18.18
N GLY A 99 -2.56 -11.29 -18.74
CA GLY A 99 -1.98 -11.74 -19.99
C GLY A 99 -0.63 -12.45 -19.90
N ARG A 100 -0.04 -12.53 -18.72
CA ARG A 100 1.26 -13.21 -18.52
C ARG A 100 1.11 -14.44 -17.63
N GLU A 101 0.86 -15.58 -18.23
CA GLU A 101 0.73 -16.88 -17.54
C GLU A 101 2.08 -17.49 -17.10
N ASP A 102 3.22 -16.83 -17.39
CA ASP A 102 4.51 -17.52 -17.32
C ASP A 102 5.62 -16.77 -16.58
N HIS A 103 5.26 -15.93 -15.61
CA HIS A 103 6.30 -15.32 -14.77
C HIS A 103 5.95 -15.54 -13.29
N GLY A 104 6.86 -16.21 -12.59
CA GLY A 104 6.78 -16.41 -11.15
C GLY A 104 6.61 -15.11 -10.35
N VAL A 105 6.75 -15.19 -9.06
CA VAL A 105 6.45 -14.16 -8.05
C VAL A 105 6.92 -12.71 -8.40
N HIS A 106 7.84 -12.57 -9.34
CA HIS A 106 8.39 -11.27 -9.76
C HIS A 106 7.44 -10.36 -10.56
N GLY A 107 6.24 -10.83 -10.93
CA GLY A 107 5.27 -10.05 -11.72
C GLY A 107 4.24 -9.25 -10.93
N LEU A 108 4.32 -9.27 -9.59
CA LEU A 108 3.32 -8.66 -8.71
C LEU A 108 3.88 -7.44 -7.94
N GLU A 109 4.73 -6.64 -8.56
CA GLU A 109 5.24 -5.43 -7.91
C GLU A 109 4.17 -4.34 -7.91
N PRO A 110 3.94 -3.69 -6.76
CA PRO A 110 3.02 -2.56 -6.71
C PRO A 110 3.56 -1.38 -7.51
N GLY A 111 2.75 -0.87 -8.42
CA GLY A 111 3.04 0.34 -9.17
C GLY A 111 2.36 1.56 -8.54
N PRO A 112 2.73 2.77 -8.94
CA PRO A 112 2.06 3.96 -8.44
C PRO A 112 0.61 4.02 -8.92
N TRP A 113 -0.27 4.51 -8.05
CA TRP A 113 -1.68 4.72 -8.37
C TRP A 113 -1.81 5.74 -9.49
N ARG A 114 -2.68 5.47 -10.47
CA ARG A 114 -2.91 6.38 -11.59
C ARG A 114 -4.15 7.22 -11.30
N LEU A 115 -3.96 8.49 -11.05
CA LEU A 115 -5.02 9.45 -10.74
C LEU A 115 -5.01 10.58 -11.76
N ASP A 116 -6.16 10.80 -12.40
CA ASP A 116 -6.37 11.95 -13.30
C ASP A 116 -6.36 13.23 -12.47
N THR A 117 -5.73 14.28 -13.00
CA THR A 117 -5.60 15.57 -12.32
C THR A 117 -6.92 16.32 -12.18
N LEU A 118 -7.89 16.02 -13.08
CA LEU A 118 -9.16 16.73 -13.14
C LEU A 118 -10.25 15.92 -12.43
N PRO A 119 -10.97 16.50 -11.45
CA PRO A 119 -12.05 15.79 -10.77
C PRO A 119 -13.26 15.61 -11.69
N LEU A 120 -14.09 14.63 -11.37
CA LEU A 120 -15.44 14.47 -11.94
C LEU A 120 -16.40 15.29 -11.09
N VAL A 121 -16.98 16.34 -11.66
CA VAL A 121 -17.88 17.24 -10.91
C VAL A 121 -19.32 16.76 -11.05
N VAL A 122 -19.98 16.55 -9.91
CA VAL A 122 -21.40 16.13 -9.85
C VAL A 122 -22.20 17.29 -9.26
N SER A 123 -23.28 17.69 -9.95
CA SER A 123 -24.17 18.76 -9.47
C SER A 123 -24.87 18.33 -8.17
N ALA A 124 -25.31 19.31 -7.37
CA ALA A 124 -26.08 19.02 -6.16
C ALA A 124 -27.38 18.23 -6.48
N GLN A 125 -28.06 18.59 -7.58
CA GLN A 125 -29.28 17.92 -8.00
C GLN A 125 -29.03 16.46 -8.42
N ASP A 126 -27.99 16.20 -9.21
CA ASP A 126 -27.61 14.84 -9.60
C ASP A 126 -27.26 14.00 -8.36
N TRP A 127 -26.56 14.62 -7.42
CA TRP A 127 -26.16 13.91 -6.20
C TRP A 127 -27.37 13.50 -5.34
N GLU A 128 -28.41 14.34 -5.25
CA GLU A 128 -29.64 14.00 -4.52
C GLU A 128 -30.29 12.73 -5.09
N VAL A 129 -30.32 12.60 -6.43
CA VAL A 129 -30.83 11.40 -7.10
C VAL A 129 -29.96 10.17 -6.79
N LEU A 130 -28.63 10.33 -6.94
CA LEU A 130 -27.68 9.26 -6.66
C LEU A 130 -27.74 8.79 -5.21
N GLU A 131 -27.73 9.73 -4.27
CA GLU A 131 -27.76 9.46 -2.82
C GLU A 131 -29.03 8.68 -2.44
N ALA A 132 -30.20 9.17 -2.85
CA ALA A 132 -31.49 8.54 -2.55
C ALA A 132 -31.58 7.13 -3.15
N GLY A 133 -31.21 7.00 -4.42
CA GLY A 133 -31.24 5.71 -5.11
C GLY A 133 -30.25 4.70 -4.55
N LEU A 134 -29.05 5.16 -4.18
CA LEU A 134 -28.02 4.31 -3.59
C LEU A 134 -28.46 3.78 -2.22
N VAL A 135 -29.04 4.65 -1.37
CA VAL A 135 -29.58 4.25 -0.05
C VAL A 135 -30.70 3.23 -0.22
N GLN A 136 -31.64 3.48 -1.16
CA GLN A 136 -32.72 2.54 -1.45
C GLN A 136 -32.18 1.17 -1.89
N ARG A 137 -31.20 1.19 -2.80
CA ARG A 137 -30.59 -0.05 -3.32
C ARG A 137 -29.91 -0.84 -2.20
N SER A 138 -29.19 -0.16 -1.29
CA SER A 138 -28.55 -0.82 -0.14
C SER A 138 -29.60 -1.47 0.77
N ARG A 139 -30.72 -0.77 1.03
CA ARG A 139 -31.87 -1.32 1.81
C ARG A 139 -32.45 -2.55 1.13
N LEU A 140 -32.60 -2.51 -0.20
CA LEU A 140 -33.11 -3.65 -0.97
C LEU A 140 -32.20 -4.86 -0.87
N LEU A 141 -30.91 -4.66 -1.13
CA LEU A 141 -29.90 -5.74 -1.06
C LEU A 141 -29.80 -6.32 0.35
N ASP A 142 -29.87 -5.48 1.37
CA ASP A 142 -29.91 -5.89 2.78
C ASP A 142 -31.12 -6.79 3.06
N ALA A 143 -32.31 -6.38 2.60
CA ALA A 143 -33.53 -7.16 2.78
C ALA A 143 -33.48 -8.51 2.04
N VAL A 144 -32.88 -8.53 0.83
CA VAL A 144 -32.65 -9.77 0.08
C VAL A 144 -31.68 -10.69 0.85
N LEU A 145 -30.58 -10.16 1.36
CA LEU A 145 -29.60 -10.93 2.11
C LEU A 145 -30.22 -11.53 3.38
N ALA A 146 -30.99 -10.71 4.11
CA ALA A 146 -31.71 -11.14 5.33
C ALA A 146 -32.68 -12.27 5.04
N ASP A 147 -33.38 -12.21 3.92
CA ASP A 147 -34.33 -13.26 3.52
C ASP A 147 -33.58 -14.55 3.12
N LEU A 148 -32.51 -14.45 2.32
CA LEU A 148 -31.78 -15.63 1.79
C LEU A 148 -31.13 -16.47 2.89
N TYR A 149 -30.65 -15.84 3.95
CA TYR A 149 -30.01 -16.52 5.10
C TYR A 149 -30.96 -16.67 6.29
N GLY A 150 -32.22 -16.21 6.13
CA GLY A 150 -33.26 -16.28 7.14
C GLY A 150 -34.47 -17.11 6.66
N PRO A 151 -35.66 -16.49 6.52
CA PRO A 151 -36.91 -17.22 6.21
C PRO A 151 -37.01 -17.77 4.78
N ARG A 152 -36.22 -17.28 3.83
CA ARG A 152 -36.19 -17.73 2.43
C ARG A 152 -37.55 -17.62 1.70
N ARG A 153 -38.32 -16.59 2.01
CA ARG A 153 -39.62 -16.35 1.39
C ARG A 153 -39.49 -16.09 -0.12
N LEU A 154 -38.43 -15.40 -0.53
CA LEU A 154 -38.19 -15.10 -1.95
C LEU A 154 -38.07 -16.39 -2.79
N LEU A 155 -37.52 -17.47 -2.19
CA LEU A 155 -37.40 -18.78 -2.85
C LEU A 155 -38.72 -19.56 -2.77
N THR A 156 -39.35 -19.62 -1.57
CA THR A 156 -40.59 -20.40 -1.37
C THR A 156 -41.79 -19.80 -2.06
N GLU A 157 -41.82 -18.48 -2.27
CA GLU A 157 -42.85 -17.76 -3.04
C GLU A 157 -42.59 -17.78 -4.55
N GLY A 158 -41.40 -18.29 -4.96
CA GLY A 158 -41.03 -18.38 -6.39
C GLY A 158 -40.64 -17.06 -7.04
N LEU A 159 -40.32 -16.05 -6.22
CA LEU A 159 -39.92 -14.73 -6.72
C LEU A 159 -38.45 -14.71 -7.21
N LEU A 160 -37.63 -15.62 -6.68
CA LEU A 160 -36.23 -15.78 -7.06
C LEU A 160 -36.00 -17.28 -7.32
N PRO A 161 -35.51 -17.64 -8.52
CA PRO A 161 -35.18 -19.05 -8.81
C PRO A 161 -34.10 -19.62 -7.90
N SER A 162 -34.32 -20.82 -7.38
CA SER A 162 -33.39 -21.48 -6.46
C SER A 162 -32.01 -21.74 -7.09
N GLU A 163 -31.98 -21.96 -8.41
CA GLU A 163 -30.75 -22.22 -9.18
C GLU A 163 -29.78 -21.04 -9.13
N LEU A 164 -30.32 -19.81 -9.08
CA LEU A 164 -29.49 -18.59 -9.00
C LEU A 164 -28.85 -18.42 -7.60
N VAL A 165 -29.45 -19.02 -6.58
CA VAL A 165 -28.96 -18.89 -5.21
C VAL A 165 -28.07 -20.09 -4.86
N PHE A 166 -28.63 -21.31 -4.89
CA PHE A 166 -27.91 -22.49 -4.43
C PHE A 166 -26.88 -22.99 -5.45
N GLY A 167 -27.00 -22.59 -6.70
CA GLY A 167 -26.00 -22.87 -7.76
C GLY A 167 -24.83 -21.90 -7.78
N HIS A 168 -24.93 -20.78 -7.09
CA HIS A 168 -23.91 -19.73 -7.09
C HIS A 168 -22.84 -20.03 -6.03
N PRO A 169 -21.54 -19.98 -6.40
CA PRO A 169 -20.46 -20.31 -5.45
C PRO A 169 -20.37 -19.36 -4.24
N ALA A 170 -20.88 -18.15 -4.35
CA ALA A 170 -20.89 -17.18 -3.24
C ALA A 170 -22.04 -17.43 -2.24
N TYR A 171 -22.93 -18.41 -2.47
CA TYR A 171 -23.90 -18.83 -1.46
C TYR A 171 -23.16 -19.74 -0.46
N VAL A 172 -22.81 -19.19 0.68
CA VAL A 172 -22.02 -19.88 1.71
C VAL A 172 -22.94 -20.62 2.67
N ARG A 173 -23.06 -21.94 2.52
CA ARG A 173 -23.93 -22.77 3.38
C ARG A 173 -23.56 -22.66 4.86
N GLY A 174 -22.27 -22.56 5.16
CA GLY A 174 -21.76 -22.40 6.52
C GLY A 174 -22.21 -21.10 7.20
N ALA A 175 -22.69 -20.12 6.45
CA ALA A 175 -23.18 -18.85 7.01
C ALA A 175 -24.63 -18.94 7.50
N ASN A 176 -25.38 -20.01 7.17
CA ASN A 176 -26.76 -20.17 7.64
C ASN A 176 -26.81 -20.29 9.16
N GLY A 177 -27.66 -19.51 9.81
CA GLY A 177 -27.80 -19.52 11.26
C GLY A 177 -26.80 -18.64 12.00
N ILE A 178 -25.92 -17.92 11.32
CA ILE A 178 -25.09 -16.87 11.91
C ILE A 178 -25.98 -15.65 12.14
N GLU A 179 -26.09 -15.21 13.38
CA GLU A 179 -26.85 -14.01 13.75
C GLU A 179 -25.90 -12.81 13.84
N VAL A 180 -26.16 -11.80 13.03
CA VAL A 180 -25.38 -10.55 13.02
C VAL A 180 -26.06 -9.56 13.98
N PRO A 181 -25.34 -8.95 14.91
CA PRO A 181 -25.93 -7.91 15.75
C PRO A 181 -26.46 -6.73 14.94
N GLY A 182 -27.57 -6.15 15.40
CA GLY A 182 -28.19 -4.99 14.75
C GLY A 182 -29.24 -5.38 13.72
N HIS A 183 -29.69 -4.37 12.95
CA HIS A 183 -30.82 -4.51 12.01
C HIS A 183 -30.38 -4.87 10.58
N HIS A 184 -29.13 -4.66 10.24
CA HIS A 184 -28.63 -4.79 8.86
C HIS A 184 -27.72 -5.99 8.69
N GLN A 185 -27.95 -6.79 7.67
CA GLN A 185 -27.12 -7.95 7.31
C GLN A 185 -26.02 -7.53 6.31
N LEU A 186 -26.30 -6.51 5.49
CA LEU A 186 -25.33 -5.93 4.57
C LEU A 186 -24.69 -4.71 5.24
N PHE A 187 -23.37 -4.74 5.47
CA PHE A 187 -22.70 -3.71 6.24
C PHE A 187 -22.11 -2.61 5.34
N LEU A 188 -21.31 -2.99 4.33
CA LEU A 188 -20.66 -2.07 3.41
C LEU A 188 -21.05 -2.46 1.99
N HIS A 189 -21.54 -1.49 1.21
CA HIS A 189 -21.97 -1.70 -0.17
C HIS A 189 -21.24 -0.73 -1.10
N GLY A 190 -20.67 -1.25 -2.18
CA GLY A 190 -20.11 -0.50 -3.30
C GLY A 190 -20.98 -0.71 -4.53
N CYS A 191 -21.24 0.34 -5.29
CA CYS A 191 -22.13 0.29 -6.45
C CYS A 191 -21.46 0.98 -7.65
N ASP A 192 -21.22 0.24 -8.74
CA ASP A 192 -20.68 0.79 -9.98
C ASP A 192 -21.82 1.37 -10.82
N ILE A 193 -21.74 2.67 -11.09
CA ILE A 193 -22.80 3.47 -11.72
C ILE A 193 -22.19 4.20 -12.92
N SER A 194 -22.96 4.29 -14.02
CA SER A 194 -22.64 5.14 -15.17
C SER A 194 -23.82 5.98 -15.54
N ARG A 195 -23.57 7.08 -16.27
CA ARG A 195 -24.62 7.96 -16.79
C ARG A 195 -24.90 7.57 -18.23
N ILE A 196 -26.17 7.33 -18.55
CA ILE A 196 -26.59 6.91 -19.89
C ILE A 196 -26.98 8.11 -20.75
N PRO A 197 -27.15 7.95 -22.08
CA PRO A 197 -27.30 9.10 -22.99
C PRO A 197 -28.45 10.07 -22.69
N ASP A 198 -29.50 9.62 -22.02
CA ASP A 198 -30.65 10.49 -21.65
C ASP A 198 -30.38 11.34 -20.40
N GLY A 199 -29.20 11.17 -19.80
CA GLY A 199 -28.78 11.90 -18.60
C GLY A 199 -29.09 11.22 -17.27
N SER A 200 -29.82 10.10 -17.29
CA SER A 200 -30.14 9.35 -16.07
C SER A 200 -28.98 8.41 -15.71
N TYR A 201 -29.02 7.85 -14.49
CA TYR A 201 -27.98 6.97 -13.98
C TYR A 201 -28.40 5.50 -14.02
N GLN A 202 -27.46 4.62 -14.29
CA GLN A 202 -27.67 3.18 -14.41
C GLN A 202 -26.63 2.42 -13.60
N VAL A 203 -27.08 1.38 -12.88
CA VAL A 203 -26.19 0.50 -12.10
C VAL A 203 -25.67 -0.61 -13.01
N ASN A 204 -24.35 -0.79 -13.00
CA ASN A 204 -23.65 -1.83 -13.78
C ASN A 204 -23.25 -3.03 -12.93
N ALA A 205 -22.96 -2.81 -11.64
CA ALA A 205 -22.57 -3.89 -10.72
C ALA A 205 -22.75 -3.45 -9.27
N ASP A 206 -23.04 -4.41 -8.40
CA ASP A 206 -23.04 -4.25 -6.95
C ASP A 206 -21.85 -5.02 -6.37
N TRP A 207 -21.21 -4.45 -5.37
CA TRP A 207 -20.07 -5.05 -4.65
C TRP A 207 -20.45 -5.13 -3.17
N THR A 208 -20.59 -6.33 -2.69
CA THR A 208 -21.15 -6.61 -1.35
C THR A 208 -20.32 -7.61 -0.55
N GLN A 209 -19.39 -8.32 -1.21
CA GLN A 209 -18.55 -9.27 -0.52
C GLN A 209 -17.48 -8.56 0.30
N ALA A 210 -16.61 -7.82 -0.37
CA ALA A 210 -15.54 -7.04 0.25
C ALA A 210 -15.24 -5.83 -0.66
N PRO A 211 -16.18 -4.88 -0.78
CA PRO A 211 -16.03 -3.78 -1.74
C PRO A 211 -14.75 -2.97 -1.50
N SER A 212 -13.93 -2.82 -2.52
CA SER A 212 -12.67 -2.07 -2.49
C SER A 212 -12.84 -0.70 -3.13
N GLY A 213 -11.96 0.23 -2.77
CA GLY A 213 -11.91 1.56 -3.37
C GLY A 213 -12.28 2.70 -2.45
N ALA A 214 -12.86 2.45 -1.28
CA ALA A 214 -13.24 3.51 -0.35
C ALA A 214 -12.01 4.25 0.19
N GLY A 215 -10.93 3.52 0.48
CA GLY A 215 -9.64 4.10 0.89
C GLY A 215 -9.02 4.91 -0.23
N TYR A 216 -9.05 4.39 -1.47
CA TYR A 216 -8.59 5.14 -2.64
C TYR A 216 -9.39 6.43 -2.82
N ALA A 217 -10.73 6.38 -2.73
CA ALA A 217 -11.58 7.57 -2.88
C ALA A 217 -11.23 8.67 -1.87
N LEU A 218 -10.95 8.28 -0.62
CA LEU A 218 -10.55 9.21 0.44
C LEU A 218 -9.14 9.78 0.19
N ALA A 219 -8.22 8.93 -0.31
CA ALA A 219 -6.86 9.36 -0.66
C ALA A 219 -6.86 10.28 -1.88
N ASP A 220 -7.64 9.94 -2.93
CA ASP A 220 -7.77 10.74 -4.15
C ASP A 220 -8.27 12.15 -3.85
N ARG A 221 -9.29 12.28 -2.97
CA ARG A 221 -9.80 13.58 -2.53
C ARG A 221 -8.68 14.40 -1.87
N ARG A 222 -7.90 13.78 -1.02
CA ARG A 222 -6.78 14.47 -0.35
C ARG A 222 -5.74 14.95 -1.36
N VAL A 223 -5.35 14.09 -2.31
CA VAL A 223 -4.35 14.43 -3.34
C VAL A 223 -4.84 15.57 -4.21
N VAL A 224 -6.05 15.47 -4.80
CA VAL A 224 -6.56 16.47 -5.73
C VAL A 224 -6.81 17.79 -5.02
N ALA A 225 -7.38 17.78 -3.81
CA ALA A 225 -7.60 18.99 -3.03
C ALA A 225 -6.30 19.74 -2.72
N HIS A 226 -5.21 19.01 -2.44
CA HIS A 226 -3.89 19.62 -2.20
C HIS A 226 -3.23 20.11 -3.50
N ALA A 227 -3.48 19.45 -4.62
CA ALA A 227 -2.88 19.79 -5.89
C ALA A 227 -3.48 21.08 -6.50
N ILE A 228 -4.79 21.31 -6.29
CA ILE A 228 -5.51 22.47 -6.85
C ILE A 228 -6.35 23.18 -5.76
N PRO A 229 -5.69 23.74 -4.73
CA PRO A 229 -6.40 24.31 -3.59
C PRO A 229 -7.33 25.48 -3.98
N ASP A 230 -6.92 26.33 -4.93
CA ASP A 230 -7.74 27.46 -5.39
C ASP A 230 -9.07 27.00 -5.97
N LEU A 231 -9.04 26.01 -6.85
CA LEU A 231 -10.25 25.43 -7.45
C LEU A 231 -11.09 24.71 -6.39
N TYR A 232 -10.42 24.02 -5.48
CA TYR A 232 -11.09 23.31 -4.37
C TYR A 232 -11.88 24.30 -3.49
N GLU A 233 -11.25 25.45 -3.16
CA GLU A 233 -11.93 26.50 -2.38
C GLU A 233 -13.09 27.14 -3.16
N ASN A 234 -12.93 27.37 -4.47
CA ASN A 234 -13.94 28.01 -5.31
C ASN A 234 -15.18 27.12 -5.49
N ILE A 235 -15.01 25.84 -5.74
CA ILE A 235 -16.11 24.87 -5.89
C ILE A 235 -16.68 24.47 -4.52
N ALA A 236 -15.81 24.43 -3.50
CA ALA A 236 -16.15 24.02 -2.13
C ALA A 236 -16.92 22.69 -2.09
N PRO A 237 -16.38 21.60 -2.68
CA PRO A 237 -17.14 20.34 -2.76
C PRO A 237 -17.44 19.79 -1.36
N ARG A 238 -18.57 19.12 -1.24
CA ARG A 238 -18.98 18.48 0.01
C ARG A 238 -17.90 17.46 0.44
N PRO A 239 -17.54 17.40 1.75
CA PRO A 239 -16.42 16.56 2.21
C PRO A 239 -16.76 15.07 2.20
N THR A 240 -15.76 14.23 1.87
CA THR A 240 -15.86 12.76 1.93
C THR A 240 -15.51 12.21 3.32
N THR A 241 -14.73 12.95 4.11
CA THR A 241 -14.17 12.50 5.41
C THR A 241 -15.22 12.02 6.42
N PRO A 242 -16.46 12.56 6.49
CA PRO A 242 -17.46 12.03 7.42
C PRO A 242 -17.77 10.55 7.22
N PHE A 243 -17.55 10.00 6.03
CA PHE A 243 -17.75 8.57 5.77
C PHE A 243 -16.80 7.70 6.60
N ALA A 244 -15.54 8.11 6.78
CA ALA A 244 -14.60 7.35 7.61
C ALA A 244 -15.10 7.26 9.06
N GLN A 245 -15.62 8.36 9.59
CA GLN A 245 -16.20 8.38 10.94
C GLN A 245 -17.45 7.51 11.03
N ALA A 246 -18.34 7.58 10.02
CA ALA A 246 -19.53 6.75 9.94
C ALA A 246 -19.16 5.26 9.91
N LEU A 247 -18.17 4.90 9.10
CA LEU A 247 -17.66 3.52 9.00
C LEU A 247 -17.06 3.04 10.33
N ARG A 248 -16.27 3.91 10.99
CA ARG A 248 -15.67 3.60 12.29
C ARG A 248 -16.73 3.30 13.35
N LEU A 249 -17.74 4.18 13.47
CA LEU A 249 -18.83 4.01 14.43
C LEU A 249 -19.68 2.76 14.13
N ALA A 250 -19.95 2.51 12.85
CA ALA A 250 -20.70 1.33 12.42
C ALA A 250 -19.98 0.04 12.81
N LEU A 251 -18.64 0.00 12.66
CA LEU A 251 -17.85 -1.18 13.05
C LEU A 251 -17.88 -1.42 14.55
N ILE A 252 -17.81 -0.36 15.35
CA ILE A 252 -17.93 -0.46 16.80
C ILE A 252 -19.33 -0.96 17.18
N ASP A 253 -20.37 -0.43 16.54
CA ASP A 253 -21.77 -0.81 16.78
C ASP A 253 -22.08 -2.26 16.31
N ALA A 254 -21.29 -2.83 15.42
CA ALA A 254 -21.45 -4.22 14.96
C ALA A 254 -20.96 -5.26 15.99
N ALA A 255 -20.35 -4.83 17.08
CA ALA A 255 -19.81 -5.75 18.10
C ALA A 255 -20.91 -6.56 18.79
N PRO A 256 -20.64 -7.81 19.20
CA PRO A 256 -21.58 -8.58 20.03
C PRO A 256 -21.97 -7.80 21.31
N ASP A 257 -23.21 -7.92 21.73
CA ASP A 257 -23.77 -7.19 22.88
C ASP A 257 -22.98 -7.34 24.18
N VAL A 258 -22.21 -8.41 24.31
CA VAL A 258 -21.40 -8.70 25.51
C VAL A 258 -20.09 -7.87 25.55
N ALA A 259 -19.71 -7.23 24.45
CA ALA A 259 -18.46 -6.45 24.38
C ALA A 259 -18.67 -5.03 24.92
N GLN A 260 -18.03 -4.72 26.06
CA GLN A 260 -18.10 -3.38 26.67
C GLN A 260 -17.14 -2.37 26.02
N ASP A 261 -16.01 -2.86 25.54
CA ASP A 261 -14.97 -2.07 24.88
C ASP A 261 -14.52 -2.86 23.64
N PRO A 262 -15.27 -2.78 22.54
CA PRO A 262 -15.05 -3.67 21.39
C PRO A 262 -13.70 -3.50 20.74
N VAL A 263 -13.04 -4.62 20.44
CA VAL A 263 -11.80 -4.65 19.66
C VAL A 263 -12.16 -5.00 18.21
N VAL A 264 -11.90 -4.04 17.32
CA VAL A 264 -12.15 -4.16 15.88
C VAL A 264 -10.82 -4.36 15.17
N VAL A 265 -10.76 -5.27 14.19
CA VAL A 265 -9.57 -5.46 13.34
C VAL A 265 -9.95 -5.45 11.86
N VAL A 266 -9.01 -5.11 10.99
CA VAL A 266 -9.16 -5.22 9.53
C VAL A 266 -8.35 -6.44 9.07
N LEU A 267 -9.05 -7.48 8.60
CA LEU A 267 -8.40 -8.72 8.13
C LEU A 267 -8.05 -8.61 6.65
N SER A 268 -6.76 -8.56 6.36
CA SER A 268 -6.19 -8.38 5.03
C SER A 268 -5.56 -9.67 4.51
N PRO A 269 -5.54 -9.91 3.18
CA PRO A 269 -4.74 -10.98 2.60
C PRO A 269 -3.25 -10.65 2.51
N GLY A 270 -2.85 -9.43 2.89
CA GLY A 270 -1.45 -9.01 2.92
C GLY A 270 -1.04 -8.07 1.78
N ILE A 271 0.25 -7.71 1.77
CA ILE A 271 0.82 -6.68 0.87
C ILE A 271 0.75 -7.03 -0.62
N TYR A 272 0.57 -8.31 -0.96
CA TYR A 272 0.47 -8.75 -2.35
C TYR A 272 -0.97 -8.70 -2.90
N SER A 273 -1.93 -8.24 -2.09
CA SER A 273 -3.29 -7.96 -2.56
C SER A 273 -3.27 -6.79 -3.55
N GLU A 274 -4.08 -6.87 -4.61
CA GLU A 274 -4.27 -5.76 -5.57
C GLU A 274 -4.58 -4.44 -4.85
N THR A 275 -5.34 -4.51 -3.78
CA THR A 275 -5.84 -3.35 -3.03
C THR A 275 -5.24 -3.25 -1.63
N ALA A 276 -3.98 -3.68 -1.47
CA ALA A 276 -3.28 -3.64 -0.18
C ALA A 276 -3.25 -2.22 0.40
N PHE A 277 -2.99 -1.20 -0.43
CA PHE A 277 -3.03 0.20 0.00
C PHE A 277 -4.40 0.59 0.56
N ASP A 278 -5.49 0.29 -0.19
CA ASP A 278 -6.89 0.59 0.21
C ASP A 278 -7.18 0.07 1.62
N GLN A 279 -6.77 -1.18 1.89
CA GLN A 279 -7.00 -1.86 3.16
C GLN A 279 -6.18 -1.23 4.29
N ALA A 280 -4.90 -0.98 4.06
CA ALA A 280 -3.99 -0.39 5.06
C ALA A 280 -4.36 1.07 5.35
N TYR A 281 -4.72 1.83 4.32
CA TYR A 281 -5.13 3.23 4.46
C TYR A 281 -6.42 3.34 5.28
N LEU A 282 -7.42 2.48 5.00
CA LEU A 282 -8.65 2.42 5.79
C LEU A 282 -8.34 2.05 7.26
N ALA A 283 -7.50 1.04 7.49
CA ALA A 283 -7.13 0.65 8.85
C ALA A 283 -6.52 1.83 9.61
N THR A 284 -5.62 2.57 8.96
CA THR A 284 -4.98 3.78 9.53
C THR A 284 -6.02 4.87 9.85
N LEU A 285 -6.90 5.20 8.89
CA LEU A 285 -7.93 6.23 9.07
C LEU A 285 -8.92 5.88 10.18
N LEU A 286 -9.28 4.60 10.28
CA LEU A 286 -10.25 4.12 11.28
C LEU A 286 -9.60 3.92 12.65
N GLY A 287 -8.27 3.85 12.72
CA GLY A 287 -7.54 3.59 13.96
C GLY A 287 -7.68 2.16 14.44
N PHE A 288 -7.84 1.20 13.51
CA PHE A 288 -7.97 -0.23 13.81
C PHE A 288 -6.74 -0.99 13.31
N PRO A 289 -6.30 -2.03 14.04
CA PRO A 289 -5.16 -2.85 13.58
C PRO A 289 -5.44 -3.54 12.25
N LEU A 290 -4.45 -3.50 11.36
CA LEU A 290 -4.42 -4.30 10.14
C LEU A 290 -3.80 -5.66 10.50
N VAL A 291 -4.57 -6.73 10.32
CA VAL A 291 -4.15 -8.09 10.68
C VAL A 291 -4.22 -9.03 9.48
N GLU A 292 -3.39 -10.06 9.52
CA GLU A 292 -3.43 -11.18 8.57
C GLU A 292 -3.81 -12.46 9.32
N SER A 293 -4.07 -13.54 8.59
CA SER A 293 -4.42 -14.86 9.14
C SER A 293 -3.51 -15.27 10.30
N ALA A 294 -2.20 -15.12 10.15
CA ALA A 294 -1.20 -15.51 11.15
C ALA A 294 -1.32 -14.75 12.48
N ASP A 295 -1.91 -13.55 12.44
CA ASP A 295 -2.08 -12.71 13.64
C ASP A 295 -3.26 -13.16 14.51
N LEU A 296 -4.14 -14.03 13.98
CA LEU A 296 -5.39 -14.40 14.61
C LEU A 296 -5.43 -15.89 14.99
N VAL A 297 -6.23 -16.23 16.00
CA VAL A 297 -6.47 -17.63 16.38
C VAL A 297 -7.85 -17.74 17.04
N VAL A 298 -8.59 -18.80 16.72
CA VAL A 298 -9.80 -19.16 17.43
C VAL A 298 -9.39 -20.11 18.57
N ARG A 299 -9.79 -19.76 19.78
CA ARG A 299 -9.54 -20.56 20.97
C ARG A 299 -10.76 -20.51 21.87
N ASP A 300 -11.24 -21.68 22.29
CA ASP A 300 -12.44 -21.83 23.13
C ASP A 300 -13.67 -21.14 22.50
N GLY A 301 -13.80 -21.23 21.16
CA GLY A 301 -14.92 -20.67 20.42
C GLY A 301 -14.93 -19.14 20.31
N LYS A 302 -13.81 -18.49 20.61
CA LYS A 302 -13.66 -17.02 20.55
C LYS A 302 -12.46 -16.65 19.69
N LEU A 303 -12.53 -15.51 19.03
CA LEU A 303 -11.43 -15.00 18.20
C LEU A 303 -10.48 -14.15 19.05
N TRP A 304 -9.19 -14.40 18.87
CA TRP A 304 -8.13 -13.70 19.58
C TRP A 304 -7.06 -13.23 18.60
N MET A 305 -6.53 -12.05 18.84
CA MET A 305 -5.35 -11.53 18.18
C MET A 305 -4.12 -11.91 19.00
N ARG A 306 -3.11 -12.45 18.33
CA ARG A 306 -1.82 -12.82 18.95
C ARG A 306 -1.07 -11.52 19.28
N SER A 307 -0.49 -11.48 20.47
CA SER A 307 0.39 -10.43 20.92
C SER A 307 1.54 -11.08 21.66
N LEU A 308 2.68 -10.42 21.77
CA LEU A 308 3.86 -11.00 22.42
C LEU A 308 3.53 -11.42 23.86
N GLY A 309 3.50 -12.71 24.10
CA GLY A 309 3.21 -13.32 25.40
C GLY A 309 1.74 -13.36 25.83
N THR A 310 0.79 -12.81 25.02
CA THR A 310 -0.64 -12.74 25.41
C THR A 310 -1.57 -12.91 24.21
N LEU A 311 -2.87 -13.10 24.50
CA LEU A 311 -3.93 -13.09 23.49
C LEU A 311 -4.90 -11.96 23.82
N LYS A 312 -5.25 -11.16 22.80
CA LYS A 312 -6.21 -10.04 22.94
C LYS A 312 -7.50 -10.43 22.22
N ARG A 313 -8.65 -10.32 22.91
CA ARG A 313 -9.97 -10.66 22.34
C ARG A 313 -10.26 -9.75 21.13
N VAL A 314 -10.81 -10.35 20.06
CA VAL A 314 -11.32 -9.63 18.89
C VAL A 314 -12.83 -9.82 18.83
N ASP A 315 -13.56 -8.73 18.68
CA ASP A 315 -15.03 -8.70 18.69
C ASP A 315 -15.62 -8.45 17.30
N VAL A 316 -14.92 -7.66 16.46
CA VAL A 316 -15.39 -7.36 15.10
C VAL A 316 -14.22 -7.50 14.10
N VAL A 317 -14.50 -8.13 12.98
CA VAL A 317 -13.54 -8.24 11.85
C VAL A 317 -14.14 -7.56 10.63
N LEU A 318 -13.50 -6.50 10.17
CA LEU A 318 -13.75 -5.97 8.82
C LEU A 318 -12.95 -6.84 7.84
N ARG A 319 -13.65 -7.72 7.15
CA ARG A 319 -13.06 -8.73 6.28
C ARG A 319 -12.71 -8.13 4.92
N ARG A 320 -11.43 -8.24 4.53
CA ARG A 320 -10.95 -7.91 3.18
C ARG A 320 -10.47 -9.15 2.42
N VAL A 321 -10.65 -10.31 3.03
CA VAL A 321 -10.40 -11.64 2.45
C VAL A 321 -11.75 -12.17 1.94
N ASP A 322 -11.80 -12.73 0.74
CA ASP A 322 -13.04 -13.30 0.18
C ASP A 322 -13.59 -14.39 1.09
N ALA A 323 -14.91 -14.47 1.16
CA ALA A 323 -15.63 -15.39 2.07
C ALA A 323 -15.16 -16.84 1.93
N ALA A 324 -14.95 -17.32 0.72
CA ALA A 324 -14.48 -18.70 0.48
C ALA A 324 -13.16 -19.01 1.18
N TYR A 325 -12.31 -18.03 1.40
CA TYR A 325 -11.00 -18.17 2.04
C TYR A 325 -11.01 -17.88 3.54
N ALA A 326 -12.15 -17.48 4.10
CA ALA A 326 -12.20 -16.96 5.49
C ALA A 326 -11.96 -18.02 6.56
N ASP A 327 -12.23 -19.29 6.28
CA ASP A 327 -12.03 -20.39 7.25
C ASP A 327 -11.66 -21.68 6.52
N PRO A 328 -10.40 -22.14 6.63
CA PRO A 328 -10.00 -23.41 5.97
C PRO A 328 -10.66 -24.66 6.56
N LEU A 329 -11.25 -24.61 7.75
CA LEU A 329 -11.93 -25.75 8.33
C LEU A 329 -13.31 -26.01 7.70
N ASP A 330 -14.09 -24.95 7.53
CA ASP A 330 -15.49 -25.05 7.09
C ASP A 330 -15.73 -24.63 5.64
N LEU A 331 -14.77 -23.93 5.03
CA LEU A 331 -14.92 -23.37 3.68
C LEU A 331 -13.85 -23.96 2.75
N ARG A 332 -12.91 -23.16 2.30
CA ARG A 332 -11.88 -23.62 1.34
C ARG A 332 -10.66 -24.19 2.08
N ALA A 333 -10.49 -25.51 2.02
CA ALA A 333 -9.50 -26.24 2.83
C ALA A 333 -8.03 -25.87 2.57
N ASP A 334 -7.72 -25.36 1.38
CA ASP A 334 -6.35 -24.94 1.02
C ASP A 334 -6.06 -23.48 1.36
N SER A 335 -7.01 -22.78 2.00
CA SER A 335 -6.85 -21.36 2.32
C SER A 335 -5.79 -21.14 3.40
N ARG A 336 -4.89 -20.19 3.15
CA ARG A 336 -3.92 -19.65 4.12
C ARG A 336 -4.25 -18.21 4.51
N LEU A 337 -5.37 -17.67 3.99
CA LEU A 337 -5.80 -16.28 4.23
C LEU A 337 -6.83 -16.17 5.34
N GLY A 338 -7.43 -17.28 5.73
CA GLY A 338 -8.50 -17.35 6.73
C GLY A 338 -8.02 -17.86 8.09
N VAL A 339 -8.97 -17.89 9.03
CA VAL A 339 -8.70 -18.29 10.41
C VAL A 339 -9.50 -19.57 10.72
N VAL A 340 -8.79 -20.62 11.11
CA VAL A 340 -9.39 -21.94 11.43
C VAL A 340 -10.41 -21.77 12.56
N GLY A 341 -11.67 -22.18 12.33
CA GLY A 341 -12.75 -22.11 13.30
C GLY A 341 -13.48 -20.77 13.38
N LEU A 342 -13.23 -19.87 12.43
CA LEU A 342 -13.88 -18.54 12.39
C LEU A 342 -15.40 -18.66 12.21
N VAL A 343 -15.85 -19.60 11.38
CA VAL A 343 -17.29 -19.87 11.15
C VAL A 343 -17.95 -20.28 12.47
N GLU A 344 -17.34 -21.21 13.21
CA GLU A 344 -17.84 -21.66 14.51
C GLU A 344 -17.90 -20.51 15.54
N ALA A 345 -16.88 -19.64 15.55
CA ALA A 345 -16.87 -18.48 16.46
C ALA A 345 -18.04 -17.52 16.15
N GLN A 346 -18.38 -17.35 14.87
CA GLN A 346 -19.54 -16.54 14.46
C GLN A 346 -20.86 -17.20 14.88
N HIS A 347 -21.02 -18.50 14.69
CA HIS A 347 -22.22 -19.23 15.12
C HIS A 347 -22.46 -19.12 16.63
N ARG A 348 -21.41 -19.00 17.40
CA ARG A 348 -21.48 -18.78 18.85
C ARG A 348 -21.79 -17.33 19.25
N GLY A 349 -21.91 -16.43 18.28
CA GLY A 349 -22.07 -15.01 18.55
C GLY A 349 -20.86 -14.39 19.26
N ALA A 350 -19.67 -15.02 19.12
CA ALA A 350 -18.47 -14.59 19.82
C ALA A 350 -17.68 -13.52 19.06
N VAL A 351 -17.94 -13.37 17.76
CA VAL A 351 -17.30 -12.37 16.87
C VAL A 351 -18.26 -12.03 15.73
N THR A 352 -18.27 -10.78 15.31
CA THR A 352 -19.00 -10.31 14.12
C THR A 352 -18.00 -10.13 12.96
N VAL A 353 -18.31 -10.73 11.82
CA VAL A 353 -17.51 -10.56 10.59
C VAL A 353 -18.35 -9.78 9.60
N VAL A 354 -17.85 -8.63 9.13
CA VAL A 354 -18.49 -7.77 8.14
C VAL A 354 -17.60 -7.56 6.92
N ASN A 355 -18.12 -7.60 5.67
CA ASN A 355 -19.50 -8.05 5.41
C ASN A 355 -19.62 -9.55 5.75
N THR A 356 -20.85 -9.99 5.99
CA THR A 356 -21.11 -11.40 6.34
C THR A 356 -20.56 -12.34 5.26
N LEU A 357 -20.30 -13.59 5.64
CA LEU A 357 -19.74 -14.59 4.71
C LEU A 357 -20.66 -14.88 3.53
N GLY A 358 -21.97 -14.65 3.70
CA GLY A 358 -22.96 -14.90 2.64
C GLY A 358 -23.22 -13.71 1.70
N SER A 359 -22.67 -12.54 1.97
CA SER A 359 -23.01 -11.30 1.25
C SER A 359 -22.67 -11.34 -0.24
N GLY A 360 -21.66 -12.13 -0.64
CA GLY A 360 -21.23 -12.23 -2.03
C GLY A 360 -22.30 -12.72 -3.01
N ILE A 361 -23.37 -13.38 -2.53
CA ILE A 361 -24.51 -13.80 -3.38
C ILE A 361 -25.19 -12.59 -4.06
N LEU A 362 -25.15 -11.43 -3.42
CA LEU A 362 -25.76 -10.21 -3.94
C LEU A 362 -25.02 -9.67 -5.18
N GLU A 363 -23.80 -10.10 -5.43
CA GLU A 363 -23.03 -9.71 -6.62
C GLU A 363 -23.40 -10.54 -7.86
N SER A 364 -24.29 -11.51 -7.71
CA SER A 364 -24.69 -12.37 -8.82
C SER A 364 -25.35 -11.58 -9.94
N PRO A 365 -24.84 -11.66 -11.18
CA PRO A 365 -25.49 -10.98 -12.31
C PRO A 365 -26.90 -11.50 -12.55
N GLY A 366 -27.21 -12.75 -12.19
CA GLY A 366 -28.55 -13.31 -12.30
C GLY A 366 -29.54 -12.63 -11.33
N LEU A 367 -29.08 -12.27 -10.13
CA LEU A 367 -29.92 -11.59 -9.13
C LEU A 367 -30.39 -10.21 -9.62
N MET A 368 -29.51 -9.46 -10.29
CA MET A 368 -29.82 -8.12 -10.79
C MET A 368 -31.08 -8.09 -11.67
N ARG A 369 -31.33 -9.17 -12.42
CA ARG A 369 -32.51 -9.30 -13.28
C ARG A 369 -33.81 -9.24 -12.47
N PHE A 370 -33.80 -9.74 -11.24
CA PHE A 370 -34.98 -9.86 -10.39
C PHE A 370 -35.16 -8.68 -9.43
N LEU A 371 -34.18 -7.80 -9.28
CA LEU A 371 -34.22 -6.71 -8.29
C LEU A 371 -35.48 -5.81 -8.39
N PRO A 372 -35.98 -5.44 -9.60
CA PRO A 372 -37.21 -4.61 -9.65
C PRO A 372 -38.40 -5.29 -8.97
N GLY A 373 -38.68 -6.56 -9.26
CA GLY A 373 -39.76 -7.31 -8.62
C GLY A 373 -39.51 -7.54 -7.11
N LEU A 374 -38.24 -7.71 -6.72
CA LEU A 374 -37.88 -7.85 -5.31
C LEU A 374 -38.05 -6.51 -4.55
N ALA A 375 -37.81 -5.36 -5.20
CA ALA A 375 -37.99 -4.04 -4.60
C ALA A 375 -39.48 -3.80 -4.29
N GLU A 376 -40.33 -4.11 -5.24
CA GLU A 376 -41.79 -4.01 -5.06
C GLU A 376 -42.26 -4.92 -3.91
N ARG A 377 -41.75 -6.17 -3.86
CA ARG A 377 -42.15 -7.15 -2.85
C ARG A 377 -41.63 -6.84 -1.44
N LEU A 378 -40.37 -6.41 -1.32
CA LEU A 378 -39.70 -6.22 -0.02
C LEU A 378 -39.86 -4.78 0.52
N LEU A 379 -39.84 -3.78 -0.35
CA LEU A 379 -39.86 -2.38 0.06
C LEU A 379 -41.22 -1.68 -0.26
N GLY A 380 -42.02 -2.24 -1.19
CA GLY A 380 -43.20 -1.58 -1.74
C GLY A 380 -42.84 -0.38 -2.61
N GLU A 381 -41.65 -0.38 -3.20
CA GLU A 381 -41.08 0.75 -3.95
C GLU A 381 -40.55 0.28 -5.31
N GLU A 382 -40.55 1.16 -6.31
CA GLU A 382 -39.83 0.94 -7.56
C GLU A 382 -38.37 1.37 -7.39
N PRO A 383 -37.42 0.67 -8.05
CA PRO A 383 -36.00 1.08 -7.97
C PRO A 383 -35.77 2.49 -8.54
N MET A 384 -35.19 3.36 -7.74
CA MET A 384 -34.84 4.73 -8.16
C MET A 384 -33.61 4.70 -9.12
N LEU A 385 -32.68 3.79 -8.89
CA LEU A 385 -31.56 3.53 -9.80
C LEU A 385 -31.79 2.20 -10.53
N GLN A 386 -32.00 2.29 -11.84
CA GLN A 386 -32.25 1.11 -12.66
C GLN A 386 -30.94 0.35 -12.92
N SER A 387 -31.02 -0.97 -12.93
CA SER A 387 -29.92 -1.80 -13.41
C SER A 387 -29.91 -1.84 -14.94
N ALA A 388 -28.75 -2.12 -15.53
CA ALA A 388 -28.66 -2.39 -16.96
C ALA A 388 -29.61 -3.55 -17.32
N PRO A 389 -30.32 -3.49 -18.45
CA PRO A 389 -31.23 -4.56 -18.84
C PRO A 389 -30.52 -5.89 -18.93
N MET A 390 -31.14 -6.92 -18.39
CA MET A 390 -30.56 -8.27 -18.30
C MET A 390 -31.54 -9.34 -18.73
N TYR A 391 -31.01 -10.39 -19.34
CA TYR A 391 -31.76 -11.54 -19.86
C TYR A 391 -31.18 -12.82 -19.28
N TRP A 392 -31.95 -13.51 -18.45
CA TRP A 392 -31.48 -14.74 -17.81
C TRP A 392 -31.91 -15.98 -18.62
N GLY A 393 -30.95 -16.84 -18.95
CA GLY A 393 -31.20 -18.03 -19.74
C GLY A 393 -32.16 -19.04 -19.16
N GLY A 394 -32.47 -18.96 -17.84
CA GLY A 394 -33.47 -19.81 -17.20
C GLY A 394 -34.93 -19.51 -17.62
N ILE A 395 -35.19 -18.33 -18.17
CA ILE A 395 -36.52 -17.93 -18.68
C ILE A 395 -36.51 -18.13 -20.20
N ALA A 396 -37.45 -18.93 -20.73
CA ALA A 396 -37.45 -19.36 -22.15
C ALA A 396 -37.44 -18.17 -23.13
N THR A 397 -38.22 -17.11 -22.88
CA THR A 397 -38.28 -15.94 -23.76
C THR A 397 -36.96 -15.13 -23.71
N GLU A 398 -36.39 -14.99 -22.52
CA GLU A 398 -35.11 -14.28 -22.32
C GLU A 398 -33.94 -15.08 -22.90
N ARG A 399 -33.96 -16.41 -22.79
CA ARG A 399 -32.98 -17.31 -23.43
C ARG A 399 -33.01 -17.15 -24.96
N SER A 400 -34.18 -17.09 -25.55
CA SER A 400 -34.30 -16.87 -26.99
C SER A 400 -33.72 -15.53 -27.43
N HIS A 401 -33.97 -14.47 -26.62
CA HIS A 401 -33.38 -13.16 -26.86
C HIS A 401 -31.85 -13.19 -26.70
N LEU A 402 -31.36 -13.82 -25.62
CA LEU A 402 -29.94 -13.98 -25.32
C LEU A 402 -29.20 -14.67 -26.50
N LEU A 403 -29.71 -15.80 -26.96
CA LEU A 403 -29.13 -16.58 -28.07
C LEU A 403 -29.12 -15.79 -29.37
N ALA A 404 -30.17 -15.03 -29.65
CA ALA A 404 -30.29 -14.22 -30.86
C ALA A 404 -29.36 -13.02 -30.88
N ASN A 405 -28.94 -12.54 -29.73
CA ASN A 405 -28.22 -11.26 -29.60
C ASN A 405 -26.84 -11.39 -28.95
N LEU A 406 -26.24 -12.60 -28.94
CA LEU A 406 -24.94 -12.86 -28.30
C LEU A 406 -23.84 -11.89 -28.75
N SER A 407 -23.84 -11.49 -30.01
CA SER A 407 -22.83 -10.58 -30.58
C SER A 407 -22.95 -9.12 -30.11
N SER A 408 -24.06 -8.77 -29.44
CA SER A 408 -24.32 -7.39 -28.99
C SER A 408 -24.48 -7.26 -27.47
N LEU A 409 -24.22 -8.34 -26.71
CA LEU A 409 -24.43 -8.37 -25.27
C LEU A 409 -23.12 -8.64 -24.53
N LEU A 410 -23.08 -8.30 -23.24
CA LEU A 410 -22.12 -8.86 -22.28
C LEU A 410 -22.69 -10.18 -21.77
N ILE A 411 -21.92 -11.25 -21.93
CA ILE A 411 -22.35 -12.57 -21.47
C ILE A 411 -21.61 -12.91 -20.17
N LYS A 412 -22.39 -13.11 -19.11
CA LYS A 412 -21.87 -13.39 -17.77
C LYS A 412 -22.35 -14.75 -17.29
N SER A 413 -21.49 -15.44 -16.55
CA SER A 413 -21.88 -16.69 -15.90
C SER A 413 -22.39 -16.39 -14.49
N THR A 414 -23.47 -17.02 -14.08
CA THR A 414 -23.99 -16.95 -12.71
C THR A 414 -23.20 -17.83 -11.73
N VAL A 415 -22.32 -18.70 -12.25
CA VAL A 415 -21.51 -19.59 -11.41
C VAL A 415 -20.02 -19.17 -11.40
N GLY A 416 -19.73 -17.96 -11.90
CA GLY A 416 -18.39 -17.41 -11.94
C GLY A 416 -17.68 -17.59 -13.29
N GLY A 417 -16.57 -16.93 -13.45
CA GLY A 417 -15.78 -16.93 -14.68
C GLY A 417 -15.71 -15.57 -15.35
N LYS A 418 -14.93 -15.46 -16.40
CA LYS A 418 -14.70 -14.20 -17.12
C LYS A 418 -15.95 -13.77 -17.91
N THR A 419 -16.29 -12.49 -17.82
CA THR A 419 -17.30 -11.86 -18.68
C THR A 419 -16.84 -11.90 -20.14
N ARG A 420 -17.74 -12.27 -21.06
CA ARG A 420 -17.46 -12.28 -22.49
C ARG A 420 -18.14 -11.09 -23.15
N VAL A 421 -17.36 -10.31 -23.88
CA VAL A 421 -17.87 -9.13 -24.61
C VAL A 421 -18.28 -9.59 -26.01
N GLY A 422 -19.57 -9.72 -26.25
CA GLY A 422 -20.13 -10.26 -27.51
C GLY A 422 -19.53 -9.69 -28.78
N PRO A 423 -19.41 -8.33 -28.89
CA PRO A 423 -18.81 -7.72 -30.09
C PRO A 423 -17.36 -8.15 -30.39
N THR A 424 -16.63 -8.68 -29.41
CA THR A 424 -15.22 -9.10 -29.62
C THR A 424 -15.09 -10.57 -29.98
N LEU A 425 -16.19 -11.34 -29.99
CA LEU A 425 -16.14 -12.78 -30.21
C LEU A 425 -16.26 -13.12 -31.70
N SER A 426 -15.46 -14.07 -32.14
CA SER A 426 -15.56 -14.62 -33.49
C SER A 426 -16.84 -15.47 -33.64
N SER A 427 -17.27 -15.73 -34.86
CA SER A 427 -18.44 -16.59 -35.16
C SER A 427 -18.30 -17.98 -34.52
N ALA A 428 -17.11 -18.54 -34.51
CA ALA A 428 -16.85 -19.86 -33.89
C ALA A 428 -17.03 -19.78 -32.36
N GLN A 429 -16.51 -18.72 -31.72
CA GLN A 429 -16.65 -18.50 -30.27
C GLN A 429 -18.11 -18.26 -29.88
N LEU A 430 -18.86 -17.52 -30.73
CA LEU A 430 -20.30 -17.28 -30.51
C LEU A 430 -21.08 -18.61 -30.61
N ALA A 431 -20.78 -19.46 -31.60
CA ALA A 431 -21.42 -20.76 -31.74
C ALA A 431 -21.14 -21.68 -30.55
N GLU A 432 -19.88 -21.72 -30.09
CA GLU A 432 -19.50 -22.50 -28.92
C GLU A 432 -20.26 -21.99 -27.67
N LEU A 433 -20.30 -20.68 -27.49
CA LEU A 433 -21.00 -20.04 -26.35
C LEU A 433 -22.51 -20.34 -26.39
N ALA A 434 -23.13 -20.29 -27.60
CA ALA A 434 -24.54 -20.64 -27.78
C ALA A 434 -24.81 -22.08 -27.34
N ALA A 435 -23.97 -23.02 -27.77
CA ALA A 435 -24.09 -24.43 -27.38
C ALA A 435 -23.98 -24.62 -25.85
N ARG A 436 -23.07 -23.88 -25.20
CA ARG A 436 -22.92 -23.91 -23.74
C ARG A 436 -24.14 -23.34 -23.02
N ILE A 437 -24.73 -22.29 -23.58
CA ILE A 437 -25.95 -21.67 -23.02
C ILE A 437 -27.14 -22.64 -23.18
N GLU A 438 -27.30 -23.28 -24.32
CA GLU A 438 -28.34 -24.27 -24.52
C GLU A 438 -28.21 -25.49 -23.59
N ALA A 439 -26.97 -25.90 -23.32
CA ALA A 439 -26.70 -27.05 -22.43
C ALA A 439 -27.02 -26.76 -20.97
N MET A 440 -26.73 -25.54 -20.50
CA MET A 440 -26.90 -25.13 -19.06
C MET A 440 -27.45 -23.71 -18.98
N PRO A 441 -28.67 -23.49 -19.45
CA PRO A 441 -29.19 -22.11 -19.62
C PRO A 441 -29.24 -21.29 -18.34
N TRP A 442 -29.54 -21.91 -17.19
CA TRP A 442 -29.62 -21.20 -15.92
C TRP A 442 -28.29 -20.59 -15.46
N GLN A 443 -27.17 -21.02 -16.04
CA GLN A 443 -25.84 -20.52 -15.69
C GLN A 443 -25.46 -19.22 -16.42
N TRP A 444 -26.32 -18.71 -17.31
CA TRP A 444 -25.94 -17.59 -18.19
C TRP A 444 -26.92 -16.44 -18.15
N VAL A 445 -26.35 -15.25 -18.17
CA VAL A 445 -27.07 -13.96 -18.24
C VAL A 445 -26.45 -13.13 -19.37
N GLY A 446 -27.30 -12.58 -20.24
CA GLY A 446 -26.88 -11.52 -21.16
C GLY A 446 -27.23 -10.17 -20.56
N GLN A 447 -26.32 -9.24 -20.60
CA GLN A 447 -26.53 -7.84 -20.17
C GLN A 447 -26.36 -6.94 -21.39
N GLU A 448 -27.24 -5.96 -21.55
CA GLU A 448 -27.04 -4.90 -22.55
C GLU A 448 -25.68 -4.23 -22.28
N LEU A 449 -24.99 -3.84 -23.34
CA LEU A 449 -23.72 -3.15 -23.21
C LEU A 449 -23.91 -1.87 -22.38
N PRO A 450 -23.13 -1.66 -21.33
CA PRO A 450 -23.27 -0.44 -20.55
C PRO A 450 -22.94 0.79 -21.40
N ALA A 451 -23.74 1.83 -21.24
CA ALA A 451 -23.44 3.15 -21.81
C ALA A 451 -22.70 3.97 -20.75
N PHE A 452 -21.84 4.85 -21.20
CA PHE A 452 -21.03 5.69 -20.32
C PHE A 452 -21.15 7.15 -20.75
N SER A 453 -21.04 8.06 -19.80
CA SER A 453 -20.83 9.47 -20.07
C SER A 453 -19.35 9.70 -20.37
N SER A 454 -19.05 10.81 -21.01
CA SER A 454 -17.70 11.29 -21.20
C SER A 454 -17.43 12.51 -20.34
N ALA A 455 -16.17 12.67 -19.93
CA ALA A 455 -15.74 13.81 -19.10
C ALA A 455 -14.33 14.24 -19.51
N PRO A 456 -13.97 15.52 -19.22
CA PRO A 456 -12.61 15.97 -19.52
C PRO A 456 -11.56 15.25 -18.68
N THR A 457 -10.49 14.83 -19.35
CA THR A 457 -9.32 14.19 -18.73
C THR A 457 -8.06 14.91 -19.20
N ASP A 458 -7.03 14.90 -18.38
CA ASP A 458 -5.73 15.48 -18.72
C ASP A 458 -4.88 14.41 -19.42
N HIS A 459 -4.72 14.54 -20.72
CA HIS A 459 -3.86 13.66 -21.49
C HIS A 459 -2.63 14.44 -21.98
N ALA A 460 -1.51 14.29 -21.28
CA ALA A 460 -0.22 14.94 -21.62
C ALA A 460 -0.34 16.47 -21.76
N GLY A 461 -1.06 17.13 -20.83
CA GLY A 461 -1.25 18.58 -20.83
C GLY A 461 -2.28 19.09 -21.82
N VAL A 462 -3.03 18.17 -22.44
CA VAL A 462 -4.11 18.50 -23.37
C VAL A 462 -5.42 17.94 -22.83
N LEU A 463 -6.43 18.80 -22.79
CA LEU A 463 -7.77 18.37 -22.38
C LEU A 463 -8.35 17.45 -23.46
N SER A 464 -8.66 16.24 -23.06
CA SER A 464 -9.28 15.24 -23.93
C SER A 464 -10.58 14.75 -23.32
N SER A 465 -11.39 14.05 -24.12
CA SER A 465 -12.64 13.41 -23.67
C SER A 465 -12.36 11.93 -23.42
N ALA A 466 -12.90 11.38 -22.33
CA ALA A 466 -12.82 9.93 -22.09
C ALA A 466 -14.08 9.44 -21.38
N GLY A 467 -14.42 8.19 -21.60
CA GLY A 467 -15.52 7.54 -20.91
C GLY A 467 -15.25 7.46 -19.42
N VAL A 468 -16.26 7.73 -18.59
CA VAL A 468 -16.12 7.73 -17.13
C VAL A 468 -17.21 6.90 -16.46
N GLY A 469 -16.91 6.44 -15.26
CA GLY A 469 -17.84 5.77 -14.37
C GLY A 469 -17.51 6.10 -12.92
N MET A 470 -18.36 5.64 -12.02
CA MET A 470 -18.25 5.94 -10.58
C MET A 470 -18.51 4.68 -9.76
N ARG A 471 -17.72 4.47 -8.72
CA ARG A 471 -18.06 3.53 -7.64
C ARG A 471 -18.43 4.33 -6.40
N LEU A 472 -19.68 4.22 -6.00
CA LEU A 472 -20.22 4.91 -4.83
C LEU A 472 -20.35 3.90 -3.67
N PHE A 473 -20.25 4.40 -2.44
CA PHE A 473 -20.23 3.56 -1.24
C PHE A 473 -21.28 3.97 -0.23
N THR A 474 -21.86 2.97 0.45
CA THR A 474 -22.67 3.20 1.65
C THR A 474 -22.22 2.29 2.78
N VAL A 475 -22.47 2.72 4.00
CA VAL A 475 -22.27 1.93 5.21
C VAL A 475 -23.54 1.90 6.05
N ALA A 476 -23.84 0.74 6.61
CA ALA A 476 -25.01 0.56 7.49
C ALA A 476 -24.85 1.37 8.78
N GLN A 477 -25.91 2.05 9.18
CA GLN A 477 -26.03 2.77 10.44
C GLN A 477 -27.27 2.24 11.17
N ARG A 478 -27.44 2.58 12.44
CA ARG A 478 -28.61 2.16 13.21
C ARG A 478 -29.96 2.55 12.55
N SER A 479 -29.97 3.69 11.85
CA SER A 479 -31.19 4.24 11.24
C SER A 479 -31.31 4.04 9.72
N GLY A 480 -30.40 3.28 9.10
CA GLY A 480 -30.39 3.09 7.64
C GLY A 480 -28.98 3.02 7.08
N TYR A 481 -28.78 3.64 5.92
CA TYR A 481 -27.48 3.65 5.23
C TYR A 481 -26.95 5.07 5.06
N SER A 482 -25.67 5.24 5.30
CA SER A 482 -24.96 6.52 5.13
C SER A 482 -24.05 6.44 3.90
N PRO A 483 -24.27 7.24 2.85
CA PRO A 483 -23.40 7.24 1.68
C PRO A 483 -22.13 8.05 1.90
N MET A 484 -21.07 7.69 1.19
CA MET A 484 -19.88 8.54 1.02
C MET A 484 -20.26 9.67 0.06
N ILE A 485 -20.09 10.92 0.47
CA ILE A 485 -20.38 12.06 -0.43
C ILE A 485 -19.21 12.21 -1.40
N GLY A 486 -19.37 11.66 -2.61
CA GLY A 486 -18.32 11.41 -3.57
C GLY A 486 -18.16 9.92 -3.78
N GLY A 487 -16.95 9.47 -4.04
CA GLY A 487 -16.67 8.07 -4.32
C GLY A 487 -15.41 7.91 -5.13
N LEU A 488 -15.22 6.76 -5.73
CA LEU A 488 -14.10 6.48 -6.63
C LEU A 488 -14.59 6.63 -8.08
N GLY A 489 -14.21 7.74 -8.71
CA GLY A 489 -14.40 7.92 -10.15
C GLY A 489 -13.32 7.17 -10.91
N TYR A 490 -13.60 6.81 -12.16
CA TYR A 490 -12.59 6.14 -12.98
C TYR A 490 -12.75 6.51 -14.46
N VAL A 491 -11.61 6.62 -15.13
CA VAL A 491 -11.49 6.81 -16.56
C VAL A 491 -11.41 5.44 -17.21
N LEU A 492 -12.32 5.15 -18.11
CA LEU A 492 -12.42 3.84 -18.75
C LEU A 492 -11.35 3.67 -19.83
N ALA A 493 -10.88 2.44 -19.97
CA ALA A 493 -10.01 2.06 -21.07
C ALA A 493 -10.75 2.26 -22.42
N PRO A 494 -10.05 2.66 -23.48
CA PRO A 494 -10.69 2.82 -24.78
C PRO A 494 -11.14 1.47 -25.36
N GLY A 495 -12.17 1.51 -26.19
CA GLY A 495 -12.65 0.34 -26.92
C GLY A 495 -13.44 -0.64 -26.05
N PRO A 496 -13.52 -1.93 -26.49
CA PRO A 496 -14.36 -2.93 -25.83
C PRO A 496 -14.02 -3.22 -24.36
N ALA A 497 -12.81 -2.90 -23.92
CA ALA A 497 -12.38 -3.07 -22.51
C ALA A 497 -13.26 -2.23 -21.55
N ALA A 498 -13.80 -1.11 -22.02
CA ALA A 498 -14.71 -0.27 -21.23
C ALA A 498 -15.95 -1.05 -20.77
N TYR A 499 -16.48 -1.95 -21.59
CA TYR A 499 -17.69 -2.72 -21.28
C TYR A 499 -17.53 -3.61 -20.04
N THR A 500 -16.30 -3.99 -19.70
CA THR A 500 -16.01 -4.75 -18.47
C THR A 500 -15.54 -3.83 -17.32
N LEU A 501 -15.76 -2.53 -17.45
CA LEU A 501 -15.38 -1.48 -16.49
C LEU A 501 -13.87 -1.39 -16.24
N ARG A 502 -13.05 -1.82 -17.22
CA ARG A 502 -11.59 -1.70 -17.12
C ARG A 502 -11.21 -0.21 -17.16
N SER A 503 -10.51 0.24 -16.13
CA SER A 503 -10.08 1.63 -16.00
C SER A 503 -8.60 1.79 -16.33
N VAL A 504 -8.22 3.01 -16.73
CA VAL A 504 -6.83 3.40 -16.99
C VAL A 504 -6.32 4.41 -15.95
N ALA A 505 -7.25 5.08 -15.25
CA ALA A 505 -6.93 6.03 -14.17
C ALA A 505 -8.15 6.19 -13.26
N ALA A 506 -7.91 6.61 -12.03
CA ALA A 506 -8.94 7.04 -11.09
C ALA A 506 -9.28 8.52 -11.31
N LYS A 507 -10.41 8.99 -10.76
CA LYS A 507 -10.81 10.39 -10.67
C LYS A 507 -11.42 10.65 -9.30
N ASP A 508 -11.08 11.78 -8.69
CA ASP A 508 -11.80 12.25 -7.51
C ASP A 508 -13.20 12.74 -7.94
N ILE A 509 -14.22 12.46 -7.17
CA ILE A 509 -15.61 12.89 -7.45
C ILE A 509 -15.96 14.07 -6.53
N TRP A 510 -16.18 15.24 -7.13
CA TRP A 510 -16.52 16.48 -6.41
C TRP A 510 -18.01 16.75 -6.48
N VAL A 511 -18.70 16.59 -5.36
CA VAL A 511 -20.14 16.88 -5.23
C VAL A 511 -20.32 18.34 -4.84
N ARG A 512 -21.03 19.11 -5.67
CA ARG A 512 -21.27 20.54 -5.41
C ARG A 512 -22.21 20.73 -4.20
N PRO A 513 -21.99 21.75 -3.38
CA PRO A 513 -22.91 22.07 -2.30
C PRO A 513 -24.23 22.62 -2.87
N THR A 514 -25.32 22.48 -2.12
CA THR A 514 -26.60 23.11 -2.48
C THR A 514 -26.51 24.64 -2.28
N GLU A 515 -27.17 25.40 -3.13
CA GLU A 515 -27.19 26.88 -3.03
C GLU A 515 -27.61 27.37 -1.64
N ARG A 516 -28.46 26.61 -0.98
CA ARG A 516 -28.98 26.93 0.36
C ARG A 516 -27.86 26.89 1.44
N ALA A 517 -26.92 25.94 1.29
CA ALA A 517 -25.79 25.83 2.21
C ALA A 517 -24.80 26.99 2.05
N ILE A 518 -24.63 27.49 0.83
CA ILE A 518 -23.76 28.64 0.53
C ILE A 518 -24.31 29.91 1.17
N VAL A 519 -25.63 30.14 1.06
CA VAL A 519 -26.29 31.34 1.65
C VAL A 519 -26.22 31.29 3.18
N GLU A 520 -26.38 30.13 3.80
CA GLU A 520 -26.27 29.99 5.26
C GLU A 520 -24.84 30.24 5.76
N THR A 521 -23.84 29.90 4.96
CA THR A 521 -22.42 30.13 5.32
C THR A 521 -22.04 31.60 5.18
N VAL A 522 -22.61 32.32 4.20
CA VAL A 522 -22.31 33.75 3.95
C VAL A 522 -23.16 34.69 4.81
N ALA A 523 -24.36 34.26 5.24
CA ALA A 523 -25.35 35.10 5.92
C ALA A 523 -25.38 35.00 7.45
N ALA A 524 -24.38 34.37 8.08
CA ALA A 524 -24.30 34.31 9.54
C ALA A 524 -23.85 35.67 10.08
N PRO A 525 -24.74 36.52 10.69
CA PRO A 525 -24.30 37.80 11.26
C PRO A 525 -23.49 37.53 12.52
N VAL A 526 -22.25 38.02 12.47
CA VAL A 526 -21.41 38.05 13.65
C VAL A 526 -21.98 38.97 14.66
N UNK A 527 -22.81 38.42 15.40
CA UNK A 527 -23.25 39.25 16.39
C UNK A 527 -24.21 38.65 17.38
N GLY A 528 -23.97 37.89 17.81
CA GLY A 528 -24.60 37.43 19.05
C GLY A 528 -23.69 36.49 19.80
N PRO A 529 -23.86 36.23 21.09
CA PRO A 529 -23.02 35.23 21.74
C PRO A 529 -23.27 33.90 21.01
N ILE A 530 -22.21 33.37 20.40
CA ILE A 530 -22.20 32.01 19.87
C ILE A 530 -22.43 31.15 21.12
N VAL A 531 -23.68 30.77 21.33
CA VAL A 531 -23.91 29.57 22.11
C VAL A 531 -23.44 28.44 21.22
N GLN A 532 -22.16 28.22 21.25
CA GLN A 532 -21.64 26.91 20.83
C GLN A 532 -22.54 25.91 21.55
N PRO A 533 -23.19 24.99 20.80
CA PRO A 533 -23.69 23.84 21.49
C PRO A 533 -22.50 23.36 22.32
N ILE A 534 -22.68 23.35 23.61
CA ILE A 534 -21.74 22.64 24.45
C ILE A 534 -21.84 21.21 23.94
N LEU A 535 -21.00 20.88 22.95
CA LEU A 535 -20.56 19.51 22.81
C LEU A 535 -20.10 19.19 24.22
N GLU A 536 -20.98 18.51 24.96
CA GLU A 536 -20.51 17.82 26.14
C GLU A 536 -19.20 17.21 25.70
N PRO A 537 -18.09 17.52 26.34
CA PRO A 537 -16.85 16.89 25.98
C PRO A 537 -17.18 15.42 25.97
N SER A 538 -17.30 14.87 24.74
CA SER A 538 -17.36 13.42 24.60
C SER A 538 -16.24 12.98 25.48
N ALA A 539 -16.62 12.33 26.57
CA ALA A 539 -15.70 11.99 27.63
C ALA A 539 -14.45 11.49 26.93
N LEU A 540 -13.42 12.31 26.90
CA LEU A 540 -12.12 11.91 26.39
C LEU A 540 -11.91 10.55 27.03
N VAL A 541 -12.06 9.51 26.24
CA VAL A 541 -11.81 8.15 26.74
C VAL A 541 -10.45 8.25 27.40
N PRO A 542 -10.40 8.17 28.72
CA PRO A 542 -9.13 8.40 29.40
C PRO A 542 -8.12 7.45 28.80
N ILE A 543 -7.03 7.99 28.31
CA ILE A 543 -5.93 7.15 27.81
C ILE A 543 -5.58 6.25 28.99
N LYS A 544 -6.07 5.02 28.94
CA LYS A 544 -5.72 4.01 29.95
C LYS A 544 -4.23 3.75 29.79
N THR A 545 -3.43 4.47 30.57
CA THR A 545 -2.00 4.20 30.71
C THR A 545 -1.82 2.86 31.39
N GLY A 546 -2.16 1.81 30.68
CA GLY A 546 -2.01 0.46 31.20
C GLY A 546 -1.70 -0.49 30.06
N ALA A 547 -1.22 -1.66 30.38
CA ALA A 547 -0.77 -2.68 29.41
C ALA A 547 -1.83 -3.12 28.40
N GLY A 548 -3.05 -2.62 28.47
CA GLY A 548 -4.14 -2.98 27.58
C GLY A 548 -4.31 -2.11 26.31
N THR A 549 -3.58 -1.00 26.18
CA THR A 549 -3.76 -0.02 25.10
C THR A 549 -2.60 0.04 24.11
N LEU A 550 -1.58 -0.77 24.33
CA LEU A 550 -0.45 -0.86 23.41
C LEU A 550 -0.89 -1.52 22.10
N GLY A 551 -0.42 -0.98 20.99
CA GLY A 551 -0.81 -1.41 19.63
C GLY A 551 -0.62 -2.90 19.35
N VAL A 552 -0.96 -3.31 18.15
CA VAL A 552 -0.80 -4.70 17.75
C VAL A 552 0.68 -5.07 17.80
N SER A 553 1.00 -6.03 18.64
CA SER A 553 2.36 -6.54 18.76
C SER A 553 2.41 -8.03 18.41
N SER A 554 1.72 -8.39 17.31
CA SER A 554 1.74 -9.76 16.81
C SER A 554 3.15 -10.13 16.33
N PRO A 555 3.55 -11.40 16.39
CA PRO A 555 4.85 -11.83 15.89
C PRO A 555 5.12 -11.40 14.44
N ARG A 556 4.11 -11.41 13.56
CA ARG A 556 4.26 -10.93 12.18
C ARG A 556 4.65 -9.45 12.13
N VAL A 557 3.86 -8.59 12.79
CA VAL A 557 4.11 -7.13 12.83
C VAL A 557 5.49 -6.85 13.44
N LEU A 558 5.83 -7.54 14.53
CA LEU A 558 7.13 -7.38 15.17
C LEU A 558 8.27 -7.85 14.26
N SER A 559 8.06 -8.91 13.48
CA SER A 559 9.02 -9.39 12.49
C SER A 559 9.28 -8.32 11.41
N ASP A 560 8.20 -7.72 10.88
CA ASP A 560 8.36 -6.69 9.83
C ASP A 560 9.06 -5.45 10.39
N LEU A 561 8.77 -5.03 11.61
CA LEU A 561 9.45 -3.91 12.27
C LEU A 561 10.93 -4.25 12.55
N PHE A 562 11.23 -5.48 13.00
CA PHE A 562 12.60 -5.96 13.20
C PHE A 562 13.39 -5.86 11.90
N TRP A 563 12.82 -6.37 10.80
CA TRP A 563 13.47 -6.33 9.49
C TRP A 563 13.57 -4.91 8.93
N MET A 564 12.56 -4.06 9.19
CA MET A 564 12.63 -2.63 8.86
C MET A 564 13.85 -1.98 9.52
N GLY A 565 14.09 -2.29 10.79
CA GLY A 565 15.29 -1.82 11.52
C GLY A 565 16.57 -2.34 10.90
N ARG A 566 16.60 -3.64 10.52
CA ARG A 566 17.77 -4.27 9.90
C ARG A 566 18.06 -3.68 8.52
N TYR A 567 17.05 -3.62 7.64
CA TYR A 567 17.24 -3.12 6.27
C TYR A 567 17.59 -1.64 6.24
N GLY A 568 16.99 -0.84 7.10
CA GLY A 568 17.33 0.60 7.21
C GLY A 568 18.79 0.81 7.62
N GLU A 569 19.27 0.05 8.60
CA GLU A 569 20.66 0.12 9.05
C GLU A 569 21.62 -0.42 7.99
N ARG A 570 21.21 -1.50 7.30
CA ARG A 570 22.01 -2.09 6.20
C ARG A 570 22.16 -1.07 5.06
N ALA A 571 21.06 -0.42 4.67
CA ALA A 571 21.08 0.59 3.60
C ALA A 571 21.96 1.79 3.99
N GLU A 572 21.88 2.27 5.25
CA GLU A 572 22.73 3.36 5.74
C GLU A 572 24.21 3.01 5.62
N ASN A 573 24.60 1.85 6.17
CA ASN A 573 26.01 1.44 6.21
C ASN A 573 26.55 1.12 4.81
N MET A 574 25.73 0.47 3.97
CA MET A 574 26.09 0.18 2.57
C MET A 574 26.33 1.49 1.80
N ALA A 575 25.41 2.46 1.92
CA ALA A 575 25.58 3.77 1.25
C ALA A 575 26.89 4.44 1.67
N ARG A 576 27.22 4.44 2.99
CA ARG A 576 28.47 5.02 3.49
C ARG A 576 29.71 4.32 2.91
N LEU A 577 29.71 2.99 2.92
CA LEU A 577 30.87 2.21 2.43
C LEU A 577 31.05 2.40 0.91
N LEU A 578 29.93 2.39 0.14
CA LEU A 578 29.98 2.64 -1.31
C LEU A 578 30.50 4.06 -1.62
N MET A 579 30.07 5.08 -0.87
CA MET A 579 30.51 6.46 -1.05
C MET A 579 32.02 6.59 -0.80
N VAL A 580 32.50 6.02 0.30
CA VAL A 580 33.94 6.08 0.64
C VAL A 580 34.78 5.27 -0.35
N ALA A 581 34.33 4.07 -0.72
CA ALA A 581 35.04 3.22 -1.71
C ALA A 581 35.13 3.93 -3.06
N ARG A 582 34.00 4.56 -3.52
CA ARG A 582 33.97 5.34 -4.78
C ARG A 582 34.93 6.53 -4.70
N GLU A 583 34.95 7.26 -3.59
CA GLU A 583 35.86 8.40 -3.40
C GLU A 583 37.34 7.94 -3.46
N ARG A 584 37.69 6.87 -2.75
CA ARG A 584 39.06 6.35 -2.76
C ARG A 584 39.44 5.83 -4.16
N TYR A 585 38.49 5.19 -4.88
CA TYR A 585 38.73 4.79 -6.27
C TYR A 585 39.11 6.01 -7.13
N HIS A 586 38.37 7.12 -7.03
CA HIS A 586 38.67 8.33 -7.82
C HIS A 586 40.01 8.95 -7.46
N LEU A 587 40.40 8.92 -6.18
CA LEU A 587 41.66 9.46 -5.73
C LEU A 587 42.85 8.65 -6.29
N PHE A 588 42.74 7.32 -6.31
CA PHE A 588 43.93 6.46 -6.53
C PHE A 588 43.93 5.70 -7.87
N ARG A 589 42.87 5.72 -8.66
CA ARG A 589 42.82 4.97 -9.94
C ARG A 589 43.96 5.28 -10.90
N HIS A 590 44.56 6.48 -10.82
CA HIS A 590 45.71 6.89 -11.64
C HIS A 590 47.04 6.92 -10.86
N HIS A 591 47.05 6.48 -9.61
CA HIS A 591 48.18 6.48 -8.72
C HIS A 591 48.34 5.13 -8.02
N GLN A 592 48.25 4.04 -8.78
CA GLN A 592 48.18 2.67 -8.26
C GLN A 592 49.51 2.19 -7.69
N ASP A 593 50.54 2.92 -7.94
CA ASP A 593 51.92 2.64 -7.45
C ASP A 593 52.19 3.19 -6.05
N THR A 594 51.23 3.91 -5.45
CA THR A 594 51.38 4.47 -4.10
C THR A 594 50.83 3.48 -3.04
N GLU A 595 51.44 3.50 -1.83
CA GLU A 595 50.97 2.67 -0.70
C GLU A 595 49.51 3.00 -0.32
N GLU A 596 49.09 4.28 -0.41
CA GLU A 596 47.73 4.73 -0.09
C GLU A 596 46.67 4.02 -0.97
N SER A 597 47.04 3.72 -2.21
CA SER A 597 46.12 3.10 -3.17
C SER A 597 45.65 1.72 -2.73
N GLU A 598 46.34 1.07 -1.80
CA GLU A 598 45.99 -0.23 -1.23
C GLU A 598 44.60 -0.20 -0.52
N CYS A 599 44.13 0.99 -0.11
CA CYS A 599 42.83 1.13 0.52
C CYS A 599 41.70 0.75 -0.45
N VAL A 600 41.85 0.92 -1.78
CA VAL A 600 40.80 0.61 -2.76
C VAL A 600 40.47 -0.89 -2.80
N PRO A 601 41.40 -1.78 -3.07
CA PRO A 601 41.12 -3.22 -3.04
C PRO A 601 40.63 -3.71 -1.66
N VAL A 602 41.11 -3.12 -0.56
CA VAL A 602 40.66 -3.48 0.79
C VAL A 602 39.15 -3.13 0.96
N LEU A 603 38.75 -1.93 0.57
CA LEU A 603 37.32 -1.52 0.65
C LEU A 603 36.45 -2.33 -0.30
N MET A 604 36.92 -2.63 -1.52
CA MET A 604 36.18 -3.45 -2.47
C MET A 604 36.02 -4.89 -1.96
N ALA A 605 37.06 -5.45 -1.34
CA ALA A 605 36.98 -6.78 -0.71
C ALA A 605 36.00 -6.77 0.48
N ALA A 606 36.02 -5.72 1.31
CA ALA A 606 35.06 -5.56 2.41
C ALA A 606 33.62 -5.51 1.89
N LEU A 607 33.37 -4.77 0.80
CA LEU A 607 32.06 -4.75 0.15
C LEU A 607 31.62 -6.15 -0.29
N GLY A 608 32.49 -6.89 -0.94
CA GLY A 608 32.25 -8.28 -1.37
C GLY A 608 31.94 -9.21 -0.20
N ASN A 609 32.75 -9.17 0.83
CA ASN A 609 32.60 -10.03 2.01
C ASN A 609 31.30 -9.73 2.77
N ILE A 610 31.00 -8.46 2.95
CA ILE A 610 29.76 -8.01 3.65
C ILE A 610 28.51 -8.42 2.87
N THR A 611 28.53 -8.35 1.53
CA THR A 611 27.40 -8.76 0.69
C THR A 611 27.35 -10.27 0.46
N GLY A 612 28.39 -11.01 0.86
CA GLY A 612 28.48 -12.44 0.62
C GLY A 612 28.75 -12.81 -0.84
N THR A 613 29.20 -11.83 -1.63
CA THR A 613 29.55 -12.08 -3.03
C THR A 613 31.01 -12.38 -3.19
N ASP A 614 31.32 -13.47 -3.87
CA ASP A 614 32.70 -13.76 -4.25
C ASP A 614 33.10 -12.76 -5.34
N THR A 615 33.94 -11.81 -4.96
CA THR A 615 34.44 -10.79 -5.89
C THR A 615 35.43 -11.37 -6.93
N GLY A 616 35.50 -12.72 -6.99
CA GLY A 616 36.41 -13.42 -7.92
C GLY A 616 37.84 -13.44 -7.45
N ALA A 617 38.08 -13.10 -6.18
CA ALA A 617 39.39 -13.04 -5.54
C ALA A 617 40.47 -12.55 -6.50
N ALA A 618 40.28 -11.35 -7.05
CA ALA A 618 41.34 -10.72 -7.80
C ALA A 618 42.54 -10.57 -6.85
N ASN A 619 43.47 -11.52 -6.94
CA ASN A 619 44.71 -11.52 -6.13
C ASN A 619 45.64 -10.37 -6.58
N ASP A 620 45.22 -9.64 -7.60
CA ASP A 620 45.99 -8.54 -8.17
C ASP A 620 45.28 -7.20 -7.89
N HIS A 621 46.00 -6.31 -7.25
CA HIS A 621 45.63 -4.94 -6.93
C HIS A 621 45.11 -4.17 -8.17
N ALA A 622 45.82 -4.26 -9.30
CA ALA A 622 45.44 -3.58 -10.55
C ALA A 622 44.10 -4.11 -11.12
N GLU A 623 43.89 -5.43 -11.03
CA GLU A 623 42.65 -6.07 -11.48
C GLU A 623 41.45 -5.61 -10.66
N MET A 624 41.56 -5.52 -9.33
CA MET A 624 40.51 -5.05 -8.44
C MET A 624 40.14 -3.58 -8.75
N ILE A 625 41.13 -2.73 -8.98
CA ILE A 625 40.86 -1.33 -9.38
C ILE A 625 40.14 -1.28 -10.74
N ALA A 626 40.53 -2.13 -11.69
CA ALA A 626 39.90 -2.16 -13.02
C ALA A 626 38.41 -2.55 -12.98
N VAL A 627 38.03 -3.48 -12.10
CA VAL A 627 36.62 -3.94 -11.98
C VAL A 627 35.78 -3.07 -11.02
N ALA A 628 36.41 -2.21 -10.24
CA ALA A 628 35.72 -1.41 -9.21
C ALA A 628 34.53 -0.61 -9.75
N PRO A 629 34.56 0.08 -10.91
CA PRO A 629 33.41 0.82 -11.40
C PRO A 629 32.17 -0.05 -11.64
N SER A 630 32.35 -1.23 -12.24
CA SER A 630 31.23 -2.15 -12.50
C SER A 630 30.68 -2.74 -11.20
N MET A 631 31.56 -3.05 -10.24
CA MET A 631 31.13 -3.54 -8.92
C MET A 631 30.36 -2.46 -8.17
N LEU A 632 30.84 -1.22 -8.13
CA LEU A 632 30.18 -0.09 -7.47
C LEU A 632 28.79 0.15 -8.08
N TRP A 633 28.70 0.02 -9.42
CA TRP A 633 27.41 0.12 -10.11
C TRP A 633 26.47 -0.99 -9.65
N SER A 634 26.88 -2.26 -9.81
CA SER A 634 26.02 -3.39 -9.46
C SER A 634 25.63 -3.40 -7.99
N MET A 635 26.57 -3.11 -7.10
CA MET A 635 26.31 -3.04 -5.64
C MET A 635 25.37 -1.89 -5.26
N THR A 636 25.20 -0.88 -6.12
CA THR A 636 24.26 0.21 -5.85
C THR A 636 22.86 -0.09 -6.41
N VAL A 637 22.74 -0.47 -7.71
CA VAL A 637 21.46 -0.43 -8.42
C VAL A 637 20.98 -1.79 -8.96
N ASP A 638 21.78 -2.84 -8.88
CA ASP A 638 21.44 -4.14 -9.46
C ASP A 638 20.68 -5.00 -8.43
N LEU A 639 19.40 -5.25 -8.68
CA LEU A 639 18.54 -6.09 -7.84
C LEU A 639 18.99 -7.54 -7.81
N GLU A 640 19.67 -8.02 -8.86
CA GLU A 640 20.18 -9.41 -8.91
C GLU A 640 21.51 -9.57 -8.15
N TRP A 641 22.15 -8.46 -7.77
CA TRP A 641 23.39 -8.52 -7.01
C TRP A 641 23.08 -8.70 -5.52
N PRO A 642 23.48 -9.85 -4.90
CA PRO A 642 23.17 -10.11 -3.50
C PRO A 642 23.70 -9.01 -2.57
N GLY A 643 22.84 -8.56 -1.65
CA GLY A 643 23.22 -7.55 -0.66
C GLY A 643 23.39 -6.13 -1.19
N SER A 644 23.00 -5.86 -2.44
CA SER A 644 23.10 -4.52 -3.02
C SER A 644 22.30 -3.46 -2.23
N LEU A 645 22.63 -2.20 -2.45
CA LEU A 645 21.90 -1.07 -1.84
C LEU A 645 20.44 -1.09 -2.21
N VAL A 646 20.11 -1.32 -3.50
CA VAL A 646 18.72 -1.39 -3.97
C VAL A 646 17.97 -2.54 -3.32
N GLN A 647 18.57 -3.71 -3.11
CA GLN A 647 17.92 -4.82 -2.37
C GLN A 647 17.61 -4.43 -0.93
N SER A 648 18.50 -3.70 -0.27
CA SER A 648 18.29 -3.24 1.11
C SER A 648 17.13 -2.24 1.18
N VAL A 649 17.06 -1.31 0.21
CA VAL A 649 15.97 -0.34 0.11
C VAL A 649 14.64 -1.04 -0.20
N GLU A 650 14.64 -1.99 -1.14
CA GLU A 650 13.43 -2.80 -1.46
C GLU A 650 12.93 -3.55 -0.22
N GLY A 651 13.83 -4.23 0.50
CA GLY A 651 13.50 -4.95 1.73
C GLY A 651 12.90 -4.02 2.79
N LEU A 652 13.48 -2.82 2.95
CA LEU A 652 12.97 -1.79 3.86
C LEU A 652 11.55 -1.36 3.45
N ALA A 653 11.34 -1.08 2.17
CA ALA A 653 10.04 -0.62 1.65
C ALA A 653 8.96 -1.69 1.81
N LEU A 654 9.28 -2.95 1.51
CA LEU A 654 8.35 -4.08 1.69
C LEU A 654 7.96 -4.24 3.17
N ALA A 655 8.94 -4.21 4.07
CA ALA A 655 8.70 -4.32 5.52
C ALA A 655 7.84 -3.14 6.01
N ALA A 656 8.13 -1.92 5.56
CA ALA A 656 7.34 -0.74 5.93
C ALA A 656 5.88 -0.85 5.43
N ARG A 657 5.67 -1.30 4.18
CA ARG A 657 4.32 -1.48 3.62
C ARG A 657 3.50 -2.50 4.41
N ALA A 658 4.15 -3.56 4.91
CA ALA A 658 3.50 -4.62 5.70
C ALA A 658 3.00 -4.11 7.07
N VAL A 659 3.56 -3.00 7.57
CA VAL A 659 3.19 -2.40 8.86
C VAL A 659 2.74 -0.94 8.71
N ARG A 660 2.14 -0.62 7.56
CA ARG A 660 1.75 0.77 7.22
C ARG A 660 0.92 1.43 8.32
N ASP A 661 0.04 0.69 8.97
CA ASP A 661 -0.81 1.17 10.05
C ASP A 661 -0.03 1.58 11.33
N GLN A 662 1.25 1.20 11.43
CA GLN A 662 2.12 1.51 12.57
C GLN A 662 3.02 2.73 12.32
N LEU A 663 3.06 3.24 11.07
CA LEU A 663 4.03 4.24 10.64
C LEU A 663 3.38 5.60 10.38
N SER A 664 4.14 6.66 10.60
CA SER A 664 3.69 8.04 10.30
C SER A 664 3.74 8.31 8.79
N ASN A 665 2.97 9.31 8.35
CA ASN A 665 2.97 9.75 6.94
C ASN A 665 4.35 10.23 6.49
N ASP A 666 5.16 10.81 7.38
CA ASP A 666 6.51 11.28 7.07
C ASP A 666 7.42 10.16 6.56
N THR A 667 7.17 8.92 7.01
CA THR A 667 7.91 7.73 6.54
C THR A 667 7.78 7.55 5.03
N TRP A 668 6.58 7.78 4.49
CA TRP A 668 6.29 7.51 3.06
C TRP A 668 6.98 8.52 2.15
N ILE A 669 7.03 9.78 2.55
CA ILE A 669 7.76 10.84 1.82
C ILE A 669 9.23 10.42 1.64
N VAL A 670 9.85 10.00 2.74
CA VAL A 670 11.28 9.62 2.73
C VAL A 670 11.52 8.34 1.91
N LEU A 671 10.65 7.33 2.09
CA LEU A 671 10.77 6.07 1.34
C LEU A 671 10.63 6.30 -0.16
N ALA A 672 9.65 7.11 -0.59
CA ALA A 672 9.44 7.42 -2.00
C ALA A 672 10.69 8.06 -2.63
N ASP A 673 11.31 8.99 -1.91
CA ASP A 673 12.53 9.66 -2.40
C ASP A 673 13.71 8.67 -2.52
N VAL A 674 13.86 7.79 -1.52
CA VAL A 674 14.93 6.78 -1.50
C VAL A 674 14.71 5.72 -2.60
N GLU A 675 13.49 5.21 -2.75
CA GLU A 675 13.17 4.24 -3.81
C GLU A 675 13.46 4.84 -5.19
N ARG A 676 13.04 6.09 -5.41
CA ARG A 676 13.32 6.81 -6.68
C ARG A 676 14.83 6.97 -6.92
N ALA A 677 15.60 7.25 -5.87
CA ALA A 677 17.04 7.46 -5.97
C ALA A 677 17.80 6.22 -6.44
N VAL A 678 17.40 5.02 -5.97
CA VAL A 678 18.08 3.77 -6.33
C VAL A 678 17.48 3.09 -7.57
N THR A 679 16.28 3.49 -8.01
CA THR A 679 15.65 2.98 -9.23
C THR A 679 16.14 3.83 -10.41
N LEU A 680 17.39 3.67 -10.76
CA LEU A 680 17.98 4.38 -11.89
C LEU A 680 17.39 3.82 -13.19
N ARG A 681 17.28 4.71 -14.18
CA ARG A 681 16.62 4.43 -15.48
C ARG A 681 17.12 3.14 -16.13
N SER A 682 16.21 2.46 -16.80
CA SER A 682 16.48 1.23 -17.56
C SER A 682 17.56 1.38 -18.64
N ASP A 683 17.80 2.61 -19.12
CA ASP A 683 18.82 2.87 -20.13
C ASP A 683 20.20 2.90 -19.46
N PRO A 684 21.14 2.07 -19.90
CA PRO A 684 22.50 2.10 -19.36
C PRO A 684 23.14 3.48 -19.61
N PRO A 685 23.94 3.98 -18.67
CA PRO A 685 24.58 5.28 -18.84
C PRO A 685 25.52 5.29 -20.06
N GLN A 686 25.52 6.40 -20.78
CA GLN A 686 26.29 6.53 -22.01
C GLN A 686 27.81 6.73 -21.78
N SER A 687 28.18 7.02 -20.53
CA SER A 687 29.58 7.24 -20.18
C SER A 687 29.86 6.90 -18.71
N LEU A 688 31.13 6.61 -18.39
CA LEU A 688 31.55 6.38 -17.00
C LEU A 688 31.32 7.61 -16.11
N ALA A 689 31.46 8.82 -16.66
CA ALA A 689 31.22 10.05 -15.89
C ALA A 689 29.73 10.20 -15.53
N GLU A 690 28.85 9.85 -16.47
CA GLU A 690 27.39 9.85 -16.25
C GLU A 690 27.01 8.81 -15.18
N ALA A 691 27.55 7.60 -15.31
CA ALA A 691 27.36 6.53 -14.34
C ALA A 691 27.79 6.96 -12.93
N ASP A 692 28.96 7.57 -12.82
CA ASP A 692 29.49 8.03 -11.53
C ASP A 692 28.61 9.13 -10.90
N GLY A 693 28.09 10.06 -11.71
CA GLY A 693 27.18 11.08 -11.24
C GLY A 693 25.88 10.50 -10.69
N LEU A 694 25.30 9.53 -11.40
CA LEU A 694 24.09 8.83 -10.96
C LEU A 694 24.33 8.05 -9.66
N LEU A 695 25.49 7.36 -9.54
CA LEU A 695 25.84 6.66 -8.31
C LEU A 695 25.99 7.61 -7.12
N ALA A 696 26.69 8.75 -7.36
CA ALA A 696 26.90 9.76 -6.31
C ALA A 696 25.56 10.24 -5.76
N GLU A 697 24.62 10.54 -6.66
CA GLU A 697 23.27 11.01 -6.29
C GLU A 697 22.49 9.92 -5.54
N ALA A 698 22.43 8.71 -6.08
CA ALA A 698 21.68 7.59 -5.48
C ALA A 698 22.20 7.26 -4.06
N GLN A 699 23.50 7.16 -3.90
CA GLN A 699 24.14 6.86 -2.60
C GLN A 699 23.90 8.00 -1.58
N ALA A 700 24.06 9.25 -2.00
CA ALA A 700 23.89 10.41 -1.11
C ALA A 700 22.43 10.57 -0.67
N GLN A 701 21.46 10.42 -1.61
CA GLN A 701 20.03 10.52 -1.30
C GLN A 701 19.58 9.37 -0.40
N THR A 702 20.08 8.15 -0.63
CA THR A 702 19.78 7.01 0.25
C THR A 702 20.30 7.28 1.66
N LEU A 703 21.54 7.75 1.80
CA LEU A 703 22.10 8.07 3.12
C LEU A 703 21.26 9.15 3.83
N ALA A 704 20.91 10.21 3.12
CA ALA A 704 20.07 11.29 3.68
C ALA A 704 18.71 10.76 4.12
N GLY A 705 18.09 9.90 3.32
CA GLY A 705 16.82 9.26 3.64
C GLY A 705 16.92 8.36 4.89
N MET A 706 17.96 7.55 5.00
CA MET A 706 18.15 6.67 6.17
C MET A 706 18.35 7.48 7.45
N LEU A 707 19.08 8.58 7.38
CA LEU A 707 19.25 9.50 8.52
C LEU A 707 17.93 10.17 8.91
N THR A 708 17.13 10.56 7.91
CA THR A 708 15.79 11.14 8.14
C THR A 708 14.85 10.11 8.78
N LEU A 709 14.81 8.86 8.27
CA LEU A 709 14.00 7.79 8.87
C LEU A 709 14.43 7.51 10.32
N SER A 710 15.73 7.56 10.60
CA SER A 710 16.23 7.43 11.98
C SER A 710 15.71 8.58 12.86
N GLY A 711 15.64 9.79 12.32
CA GLY A 711 15.05 10.95 12.99
C GLY A 711 13.56 10.77 13.25
N VAL A 712 12.79 10.35 12.24
CA VAL A 712 11.35 10.07 12.38
C VAL A 712 11.13 8.99 13.45
N ALA A 713 11.91 7.91 13.41
CA ALA A 713 11.79 6.82 14.39
C ALA A 713 12.11 7.29 15.83
N SER A 714 13.09 8.20 15.97
CA SER A 714 13.50 8.67 17.31
C SER A 714 12.57 9.74 17.89
N GLU A 715 11.95 10.58 17.04
CA GLU A 715 11.19 11.75 17.48
C GLU A 715 9.66 11.62 17.31
N SER A 716 9.19 10.71 16.48
CA SER A 716 7.76 10.61 16.15
C SER A 716 7.10 9.27 16.52
N MET A 717 7.87 8.20 16.68
CA MET A 717 7.29 6.90 17.04
C MET A 717 7.19 6.72 18.56
N VAL A 718 6.06 6.16 18.98
CA VAL A 718 5.86 5.79 20.41
C VAL A 718 6.84 4.66 20.77
N ARG A 719 7.45 4.76 21.97
CA ARG A 719 8.41 3.76 22.48
C ARG A 719 7.69 2.53 23.01
N ASP A 720 6.99 1.84 22.11
CA ASP A 720 6.27 0.61 22.44
C ASP A 720 7.08 -0.63 22.05
N VAL A 721 6.45 -1.80 22.11
CA VAL A 721 7.08 -3.09 21.76
C VAL A 721 7.53 -3.11 20.30
N GLY A 722 6.74 -2.50 19.40
CA GLY A 722 7.09 -2.40 17.98
C GLY A 722 8.35 -1.60 17.76
N TRP A 723 8.42 -0.40 18.34
CA TRP A 723 9.63 0.45 18.28
C TRP A 723 10.84 -0.30 18.87
N THR A 724 10.65 -0.96 20.01
CA THR A 724 11.72 -1.73 20.68
C THR A 724 12.26 -2.81 19.76
N MET A 725 11.38 -3.55 19.08
CA MET A 725 11.76 -4.62 18.17
C MET A 725 12.52 -4.09 16.93
N MET A 726 12.08 -2.95 16.39
CA MET A 726 12.77 -2.25 15.29
C MET A 726 14.18 -1.82 15.73
N ASP A 727 14.33 -1.24 16.93
CA ASP A 727 15.64 -0.84 17.44
C ASP A 727 16.55 -2.06 17.70
N ILE A 728 16.00 -3.20 18.17
CA ILE A 728 16.76 -4.46 18.31
C ILE A 728 17.34 -4.86 16.93
N GLY A 729 16.52 -4.87 15.88
CA GLY A 729 16.99 -5.17 14.52
C GLY A 729 18.11 -4.24 14.08
N LYS A 730 17.93 -2.95 14.28
CA LYS A 730 18.93 -1.91 13.99
C LYS A 730 20.27 -2.17 14.72
N ARG A 731 20.21 -2.46 16.03
CA ARG A 731 21.44 -2.66 16.83
C ARG A 731 22.19 -3.93 16.42
N ILE A 732 21.49 -5.01 16.13
CA ILE A 732 22.10 -6.27 15.64
C ILE A 732 22.80 -5.99 14.30
N GLU A 733 22.12 -5.36 13.35
CA GLU A 733 22.68 -5.09 12.02
C GLU A 733 23.94 -4.21 12.13
N ARG A 734 23.88 -3.15 12.97
CA ARG A 734 25.03 -2.27 13.19
C ARG A 734 26.23 -3.05 13.77
N GLY A 735 25.97 -3.95 14.71
CA GLY A 735 27.03 -4.81 15.28
C GLY A 735 27.64 -5.75 14.24
N LEU A 736 26.80 -6.38 13.43
CA LEU A 736 27.23 -7.27 12.34
C LEU A 736 28.10 -6.51 11.32
N TRP A 737 27.61 -5.34 10.88
CA TRP A 737 28.34 -4.50 9.94
C TRP A 737 29.70 -4.06 10.49
N LEU A 738 29.71 -3.57 11.73
CA LEU A 738 30.94 -3.08 12.35
C LEU A 738 31.98 -4.19 12.48
N THR A 739 31.56 -5.37 12.97
CA THR A 739 32.51 -6.51 13.16
C THR A 739 33.07 -6.97 11.82
N ALA A 740 32.22 -7.03 10.76
CA ALA A 740 32.68 -7.42 9.42
C ALA A 740 33.67 -6.37 8.84
N LEU A 741 33.29 -5.10 8.89
CA LEU A 741 34.11 -4.01 8.36
C LEU A 741 35.50 -3.98 9.04
N LEU A 742 35.53 -4.02 10.38
CA LEU A 742 36.80 -3.99 11.12
C LEU A 742 37.63 -5.24 10.84
N ALA A 743 36.99 -6.42 10.66
CA ALA A 743 37.71 -7.66 10.33
C ALA A 743 38.43 -7.54 8.98
N ASP A 744 37.76 -6.97 7.97
CA ASP A 744 38.33 -6.84 6.62
C ASP A 744 39.42 -5.74 6.54
N THR A 745 39.25 -4.66 7.31
CA THR A 745 40.11 -3.47 7.20
C THR A 745 41.30 -3.49 8.15
N LEU A 746 41.17 -4.03 9.38
CA LEU A 746 42.17 -3.84 10.45
C LEU A 746 42.93 -5.10 10.86
N THR A 747 42.51 -6.32 10.45
CA THR A 747 43.16 -7.55 10.93
C THR A 747 44.43 -7.90 10.18
N THR A 748 44.58 -7.46 8.93
CA THR A 748 45.79 -7.67 8.13
C THR A 748 46.74 -6.48 8.34
N VAL A 749 48.02 -6.76 8.63
CA VAL A 749 49.05 -5.74 8.81
C VAL A 749 49.58 -5.30 7.44
N ARG A 750 49.70 -3.99 7.25
CA ARG A 750 50.16 -3.39 5.98
C ARG A 750 51.23 -2.33 6.24
N GLY A 751 51.72 -1.72 5.17
CA GLY A 751 52.65 -0.57 5.28
C GLY A 751 52.01 0.57 6.07
N VAL A 752 52.83 1.35 6.75
CA VAL A 752 52.34 2.42 7.66
C VAL A 752 51.43 3.40 6.96
N VAL A 753 51.75 3.79 5.72
CA VAL A 753 51.02 4.76 4.95
C VAL A 753 49.67 4.17 4.47
N ALA A 754 49.68 2.93 3.98
CA ALA A 754 48.49 2.18 3.59
C ALA A 754 47.54 2.02 4.78
N GLU A 755 48.06 1.59 5.92
CA GLU A 755 47.28 1.37 7.15
C GLU A 755 46.62 2.67 7.64
N GLN A 756 47.34 3.79 7.56
CA GLN A 756 46.78 5.09 7.92
C GLN A 756 45.56 5.44 7.02
N THR A 757 45.69 5.29 5.70
CA THR A 757 44.62 5.56 4.75
C THR A 757 43.43 4.65 4.94
N ILE A 758 43.64 3.37 5.24
CA ILE A 758 42.62 2.38 5.54
C ILE A 758 41.89 2.76 6.84
N ILE A 759 42.60 3.15 7.90
CA ILE A 759 42.01 3.60 9.17
C ILE A 759 41.13 4.84 8.93
N GLU A 760 41.64 5.83 8.17
CA GLU A 760 40.86 7.03 7.85
C GLU A 760 39.57 6.65 7.12
N SER A 761 39.65 5.79 6.11
CA SER A 761 38.48 5.34 5.34
C SER A 761 37.52 4.59 6.23
N THR A 762 37.98 3.69 7.06
CA THR A 762 37.13 2.93 8.01
C THR A 762 36.39 3.86 8.97
N LEU A 763 37.09 4.86 9.52
CA LEU A 763 36.49 5.84 10.44
C LEU A 763 35.46 6.74 9.74
N GLU A 764 35.65 7.05 8.45
CA GLU A 764 34.67 7.79 7.64
C GLU A 764 33.39 6.96 7.44
N VAL A 765 33.53 5.69 7.07
CA VAL A 765 32.41 4.77 6.96
C VAL A 765 31.64 4.69 8.28
N CYS A 766 32.34 4.64 9.41
CA CYS A 766 31.75 4.57 10.76
C CYS A 766 31.27 5.92 11.30
N GLU A 767 31.40 7.02 10.54
CA GLU A 767 31.04 8.39 10.99
C GLU A 767 31.76 8.77 12.31
N SER A 768 33.01 8.34 12.47
CA SER A 768 33.75 8.51 13.71
C SER A 768 35.10 9.27 13.53
N SER A 769 35.41 9.73 12.31
CA SER A 769 36.69 10.36 11.97
C SER A 769 36.96 11.65 12.78
N VAL A 770 35.94 12.49 12.98
CA VAL A 770 36.10 13.77 13.69
C VAL A 770 36.44 13.55 15.17
N ILE A 771 35.70 12.67 15.85
CA ILE A 771 35.93 12.39 17.27
C ILE A 771 37.29 11.65 17.46
N TYR A 772 37.64 10.79 16.52
CA TYR A 772 38.94 10.11 16.53
C TYR A 772 40.10 11.12 16.49
N ARG A 773 40.07 12.03 15.49
CA ARG A 773 41.12 13.06 15.34
C ARG A 773 41.25 13.95 16.56
N ARG A 774 40.11 14.30 17.20
CA ARG A 774 40.11 15.09 18.44
C ARG A 774 40.79 14.38 19.61
N ARG A 775 40.53 13.05 19.74
CA ARG A 775 41.07 12.26 20.85
C ARG A 775 42.56 11.87 20.69
N THR A 776 42.96 11.63 19.43
CA THR A 776 44.32 11.11 19.13
C THR A 776 45.32 12.22 18.75
N VAL A 777 44.84 13.45 18.61
CA VAL A 777 45.66 14.59 18.12
C VAL A 777 46.30 14.26 16.76
N GLY A 778 45.51 13.55 15.90
CA GLY A 778 45.96 13.19 14.53
C GLY A 778 46.89 12.00 14.40
N LYS A 779 47.17 11.27 15.48
CA LYS A 779 47.95 10.03 15.41
C LYS A 779 47.00 8.86 15.05
N PHE A 780 47.51 7.95 14.23
CA PHE A 780 46.76 6.77 13.80
C PHE A 780 47.28 5.52 14.45
N SER A 781 46.43 4.73 15.09
CA SER A 781 46.77 3.40 15.62
C SER A 781 45.51 2.53 15.69
N VAL A 782 45.68 1.26 15.48
CA VAL A 782 44.60 0.28 15.56
C VAL A 782 44.08 0.19 17.00
N THR A 783 44.94 0.32 18.02
CA THR A 783 44.53 0.39 19.44
C THR A 783 43.50 1.52 19.65
N ALA A 784 43.81 2.73 19.14
CA ALA A 784 42.91 3.88 19.33
C ALA A 784 41.57 3.70 18.57
N VAL A 785 41.59 3.06 17.39
CA VAL A 785 40.37 2.68 16.68
C VAL A 785 39.54 1.68 17.49
N ASN A 786 40.20 0.63 18.01
CA ASN A 786 39.55 -0.38 18.84
C ASN A 786 38.94 0.25 20.10
N GLU A 787 39.68 1.17 20.79
CA GLU A 787 39.11 1.89 21.93
C GLU A 787 37.84 2.64 21.59
N LEU A 788 37.84 3.36 20.47
CA LEU A 788 36.70 4.18 20.05
C LEU A 788 35.52 3.32 19.51
N MET A 789 35.83 2.29 18.70
CA MET A 789 34.77 1.56 17.96
C MET A 789 34.31 0.29 18.67
N LEU A 790 35.12 -0.29 19.56
CA LEU A 790 34.69 -1.49 20.29
C LEU A 790 34.29 -1.20 21.74
N PHE A 791 35.05 -0.32 22.46
CA PHE A 791 34.96 -0.22 23.91
C PHE A 791 34.35 1.07 24.45
N ASP A 792 34.17 2.12 23.65
CA ASP A 792 33.61 3.42 24.13
C ASP A 792 32.08 3.39 24.22
N ALA A 793 31.56 3.22 25.43
CA ALA A 793 30.13 3.21 25.71
C ALA A 793 29.41 4.55 25.42
N HIS A 794 30.14 5.63 25.22
CA HIS A 794 29.58 6.95 24.89
C HIS A 794 29.50 7.20 23.39
N ASN A 795 30.14 6.36 22.57
CA ASN A 795 30.10 6.46 21.12
C ASN A 795 28.90 5.65 20.58
N PRO A 796 27.85 6.28 20.06
CA PRO A 796 26.69 5.53 19.57
C PRO A 796 26.97 4.63 18.33
N ARG A 797 28.19 4.72 17.77
CA ARG A 797 28.65 3.85 16.68
C ARG A 797 29.48 2.67 17.19
N SER A 798 29.84 2.63 18.48
CA SER A 798 30.68 1.56 19.02
C SER A 798 29.90 0.26 19.25
N LEU A 799 30.64 -0.85 19.30
CA LEU A 799 30.07 -2.19 19.54
C LEU A 799 29.47 -2.29 20.94
N ILE A 800 30.20 -1.83 21.96
CA ILE A 800 29.70 -1.91 23.34
C ILE A 800 28.40 -1.13 23.52
N TYR A 801 28.25 0.02 22.87
CA TYR A 801 27.01 0.80 22.89
C TYR A 801 25.85 -0.04 22.29
N GLN A 802 26.08 -0.74 21.16
CA GLN A 802 25.03 -1.59 20.58
C GLN A 802 24.60 -2.69 21.55
N LEU A 803 25.57 -3.34 22.20
CA LEU A 803 25.27 -4.43 23.15
C LEU A 803 24.49 -3.91 24.37
N GLU A 804 24.85 -2.74 24.91
CA GLU A 804 24.12 -2.13 26.04
C GLU A 804 22.69 -1.76 25.64
N ARG A 805 22.48 -1.20 24.44
CA ARG A 805 21.15 -0.91 23.93
C ARG A 805 20.34 -2.20 23.68
N LEU A 806 20.95 -3.22 23.10
CA LEU A 806 20.31 -4.52 22.92
C LEU A 806 19.85 -5.10 24.26
N ARG A 807 20.73 -5.06 25.27
CA ARG A 807 20.40 -5.58 26.59
C ARG A 807 19.22 -4.83 27.21
N ALA A 808 19.20 -3.50 27.09
CA ALA A 808 18.09 -2.67 27.58
C ALA A 808 16.79 -3.00 26.85
N ASN A 809 16.84 -3.05 25.52
CA ASN A 809 15.66 -3.34 24.69
C ASN A 809 15.07 -4.73 24.98
N LEU A 810 15.92 -5.76 25.10
CA LEU A 810 15.47 -7.12 25.41
C LEU A 810 14.78 -7.21 26.78
N LYS A 811 15.29 -6.45 27.77
CA LYS A 811 14.70 -6.39 29.12
C LYS A 811 13.30 -5.76 29.08
N ASP A 812 13.06 -4.80 28.17
CA ASP A 812 11.80 -4.07 28.07
C ASP A 812 10.71 -4.86 27.32
N LEU A 813 11.03 -5.99 26.69
CA LEU A 813 10.04 -6.81 25.99
C LEU A 813 9.08 -7.51 26.97
N PRO A 814 7.80 -7.64 26.63
CA PRO A 814 6.83 -8.37 27.46
C PRO A 814 7.25 -9.83 27.70
N GLY A 815 7.05 -10.32 28.91
CA GLY A 815 7.28 -11.71 29.26
C GLY A 815 8.74 -12.07 29.53
N THR A 816 9.65 -11.10 29.51
CA THR A 816 11.06 -11.35 29.81
C THR A 816 11.25 -11.55 31.33
N SER A 817 12.15 -12.47 31.68
CA SER A 817 12.45 -12.83 33.06
C SER A 817 13.71 -12.13 33.58
N GLY A 818 14.39 -11.33 32.76
CA GLY A 818 15.72 -10.78 33.06
C GLY A 818 16.85 -11.77 32.75
N SER A 819 16.53 -12.99 32.36
CA SER A 819 17.48 -14.07 32.06
C SER A 819 17.04 -14.96 30.90
N SER A 820 16.28 -14.41 29.95
CA SER A 820 15.88 -15.10 28.73
C SER A 820 17.12 -15.51 27.91
N ARG A 821 16.96 -16.46 26.99
CA ARG A 821 18.10 -16.91 26.16
C ARG A 821 18.75 -15.74 25.39
N PRO A 822 17.99 -14.86 24.70
CA PRO A 822 18.60 -13.69 24.05
C PRO A 822 19.35 -12.77 25.02
N GLU A 823 18.79 -12.52 26.22
CA GLU A 823 19.43 -11.67 27.23
C GLU A 823 20.80 -12.25 27.65
N ARG A 824 20.84 -13.59 27.94
CA ARG A 824 22.07 -14.26 28.32
C ARG A 824 23.13 -14.22 27.21
N MET A 825 22.69 -14.37 25.93
CA MET A 825 23.60 -14.28 24.79
C MET A 825 24.23 -12.88 24.69
N VAL A 826 23.47 -11.81 24.88
CA VAL A 826 24.02 -10.44 24.88
C VAL A 826 24.99 -10.26 26.04
N ASP A 827 24.67 -10.80 27.23
CA ASP A 827 25.55 -10.75 28.40
C ASP A 827 26.88 -11.50 28.13
N GLU A 828 26.84 -12.65 27.45
CA GLU A 828 28.02 -13.44 27.07
C GLU A 828 28.89 -12.67 26.06
N ILE A 829 28.28 -12.06 25.02
CA ILE A 829 28.98 -11.25 24.03
C ILE A 829 29.64 -10.04 24.72
N SER A 830 28.91 -9.37 25.60
CA SER A 830 29.42 -8.22 26.35
C SER A 830 30.58 -8.62 27.27
N ALA A 831 30.48 -9.77 27.94
CA ALA A 831 31.53 -10.30 28.81
C ALA A 831 32.77 -10.67 28.00
N ARG A 832 32.60 -11.26 26.81
CA ARG A 832 33.72 -11.57 25.91
C ARG A 832 34.45 -10.29 25.51
N LEU A 833 33.72 -9.27 25.07
CA LEU A 833 34.29 -7.97 24.68
C LEU A 833 35.06 -7.33 25.85
N ARG A 834 34.48 -7.28 27.06
CA ARG A 834 35.08 -6.63 28.23
C ARG A 834 36.30 -7.34 28.77
N ARG A 835 36.52 -8.66 28.46
CA ARG A 835 37.70 -9.40 28.84
C ARG A 835 38.89 -9.11 27.93
N SER A 836 38.64 -8.57 26.72
CA SER A 836 39.69 -8.21 25.77
C SER A 836 40.25 -6.82 26.10
N HIS A 837 41.55 -6.64 25.93
CA HIS A 837 42.22 -5.35 26.18
C HIS A 837 42.65 -4.74 24.83
N PRO A 838 42.36 -3.45 24.57
CA PRO A 838 42.70 -2.84 23.27
C PRO A 838 44.15 -3.01 22.82
N ALA A 839 45.11 -2.96 23.72
CA ALA A 839 46.54 -3.11 23.39
C ALA A 839 46.88 -4.54 22.96
N GLU A 840 46.22 -5.56 23.53
CA GLU A 840 46.44 -6.97 23.16
C GLU A 840 45.94 -7.24 21.75
N LEU A 841 44.87 -6.58 21.34
CA LEU A 841 44.25 -6.70 20.02
C LEU A 841 45.14 -6.16 18.89
N GLU A 842 46.19 -5.39 19.23
CA GLU A 842 47.17 -4.90 18.24
C GLU A 842 48.36 -5.88 18.04
N GLU A 843 48.48 -6.92 18.88
CA GLU A 843 49.57 -7.89 18.77
C GLU A 843 49.53 -8.61 17.42
N ILE A 844 50.75 -8.69 16.80
CA ILE A 844 50.90 -9.22 15.44
C ILE A 844 51.52 -10.62 15.49
N THR A 845 50.82 -11.57 14.84
CA THR A 845 51.31 -12.92 14.64
C THR A 845 51.23 -13.27 13.14
N ASP A 846 52.34 -13.59 12.52
CA ASP A 846 52.44 -13.95 11.08
C ASP A 846 51.74 -12.92 10.15
N GLY A 847 51.96 -11.63 10.39
CA GLY A 847 51.45 -10.54 9.56
C GLY A 847 49.93 -10.24 9.77
N ARG A 848 49.36 -10.80 10.84
CA ARG A 848 47.94 -10.56 11.17
C ARG A 848 47.76 -10.24 12.66
N ARG A 849 46.71 -9.50 12.98
CA ARG A 849 46.26 -9.24 14.35
C ARG A 849 45.26 -10.35 14.69
N THR A 850 45.83 -11.51 15.10
CA THR A 850 45.06 -12.76 15.28
C THR A 850 43.99 -12.61 16.38
N GLU A 851 44.39 -12.02 17.54
CA GLU A 851 43.44 -11.81 18.66
C GLU A 851 42.26 -10.93 18.24
N LEU A 852 42.50 -9.85 17.46
CA LEU A 852 41.45 -8.99 16.94
C LEU A 852 40.55 -9.79 15.98
N ALA A 853 41.15 -10.56 15.07
CA ALA A 853 40.35 -11.35 14.10
C ALA A 853 39.45 -12.37 14.82
N GLU A 854 39.95 -13.08 15.82
CA GLU A 854 39.22 -14.08 16.61
C GLU A 854 38.10 -13.43 17.43
N LEU A 855 38.35 -12.24 18.01
CA LEU A 855 37.34 -11.49 18.75
C LEU A 855 36.19 -11.04 17.83
N LEU A 856 36.51 -10.39 16.70
CA LEU A 856 35.54 -9.87 15.77
C LEU A 856 34.70 -10.99 15.15
N ASN A 857 35.32 -12.04 14.67
CA ASN A 857 34.63 -13.19 14.09
C ASN A 857 33.75 -13.90 15.12
N GLY A 858 34.25 -14.11 16.33
CA GLY A 858 33.45 -14.76 17.39
C GLY A 858 32.22 -13.93 17.79
N ILE A 859 32.35 -12.59 17.87
CA ILE A 859 31.23 -11.70 18.17
C ILE A 859 30.25 -11.69 16.97
N HIS A 860 30.76 -11.64 15.75
CA HIS A 860 29.94 -11.66 14.53
C HIS A 860 29.03 -12.89 14.50
N VAL A 861 29.63 -14.08 14.70
CA VAL A 861 28.89 -15.35 14.75
C VAL A 861 27.83 -15.32 15.86
N SER A 862 28.20 -14.86 17.06
CA SER A 862 27.28 -14.79 18.20
C SER A 862 26.10 -13.82 17.94
N LEU A 863 26.32 -12.69 17.23
CA LEU A 863 25.28 -11.75 16.86
C LEU A 863 24.32 -12.36 15.80
N ARG A 864 24.85 -13.16 14.87
CA ARG A 864 24.03 -13.91 13.90
C ARG A 864 23.13 -14.90 14.63
N GLU A 865 23.73 -15.70 15.53
CA GLU A 865 22.97 -16.66 16.35
C GLU A 865 21.91 -15.95 17.21
N LEU A 866 22.23 -14.77 17.76
CA LEU A 866 21.27 -13.96 18.53
C LEU A 866 20.06 -13.57 17.65
N ALA A 867 20.32 -13.11 16.42
CA ALA A 867 19.24 -12.76 15.48
C ALA A 867 18.34 -13.97 15.19
N GLU A 868 18.94 -15.14 14.96
CA GLU A 868 18.20 -16.39 14.72
C GLU A 868 17.36 -16.77 15.95
N VAL A 869 17.94 -16.72 17.14
CA VAL A 869 17.21 -17.04 18.38
C VAL A 869 16.02 -16.09 18.60
N ILE A 870 16.18 -14.78 18.33
CA ILE A 870 15.08 -13.82 18.43
C ILE A 870 13.99 -14.18 17.42
N THR A 871 14.37 -14.47 16.18
CA THR A 871 13.45 -14.86 15.11
C THR A 871 12.66 -16.11 15.51
N ASP A 872 13.34 -17.14 16.00
CA ASP A 872 12.74 -18.42 16.34
C ASP A 872 11.86 -18.37 17.61
N THR A 873 12.20 -17.52 18.56
CA THR A 873 11.51 -17.53 19.87
C THR A 873 10.45 -16.45 20.03
N GLN A 874 10.63 -15.28 19.38
CA GLN A 874 9.77 -14.13 19.57
C GLN A 874 9.00 -13.74 18.32
N LEU A 875 9.56 -14.02 17.14
CA LEU A 875 8.96 -13.61 15.86
C LEU A 875 8.40 -14.79 15.06
N ALA A 876 8.56 -16.02 15.56
CA ALA A 876 8.13 -17.22 14.84
C ALA A 876 6.61 -17.25 14.67
N LEU A 877 6.17 -17.49 13.45
CA LEU A 877 4.77 -17.75 13.14
C LEU A 877 4.42 -19.17 13.60
N PRO A 878 3.15 -19.43 13.96
CA PRO A 878 2.73 -20.78 14.31
C PRO A 878 3.07 -21.80 13.21
N GLY A 879 3.54 -22.95 13.60
CA GLY A 879 3.94 -24.00 12.66
C GLY A 879 2.82 -24.35 11.68
N GLY A 880 3.15 -24.43 10.41
CA GLY A 880 2.21 -24.71 9.33
C GLY A 880 1.59 -23.46 8.70
N MET A 881 1.76 -22.30 9.29
CA MET A 881 1.33 -21.02 8.70
C MET A 881 2.50 -20.33 8.02
N GLN A 882 2.65 -20.58 6.74
CA GLN A 882 3.57 -19.81 5.92
C GLN A 882 2.77 -18.77 5.14
N PRO A 883 3.26 -17.54 5.00
CA PRO A 883 2.61 -16.59 4.11
C PRO A 883 2.57 -17.20 2.70
N LEU A 884 1.44 -17.08 2.03
CA LEU A 884 1.28 -17.57 0.64
C LEU A 884 2.27 -16.89 -0.31
N TRP A 885 2.68 -15.69 0.05
CA TRP A 885 3.56 -14.82 -0.72
C TRP A 885 4.60 -14.30 0.27
N GLY A 886 5.67 -15.02 0.44
CA GLY A 886 6.58 -14.65 1.51
C GLY A 886 7.74 -13.79 1.06
N PRO A 887 7.98 -12.67 1.73
CA PRO A 887 9.31 -12.11 1.73
C PRO A 887 10.31 -12.99 2.52
N GLU A 888 9.87 -14.13 3.07
CA GLU A 888 10.77 -15.05 3.77
C GLU A 888 11.90 -15.57 2.88
N GLU A 889 11.61 -15.87 1.61
CA GLU A 889 12.66 -16.24 0.66
C GLU A 889 13.64 -15.10 0.43
N ARG A 890 13.13 -13.85 0.42
CA ARG A 890 13.98 -12.66 0.31
C ARG A 890 14.63 -12.29 1.65
N ARG A 891 13.95 -12.59 2.78
CA ARG A 891 14.48 -12.36 4.14
C ARG A 891 15.55 -13.36 4.54
N THR A 892 15.57 -14.55 3.93
CA THR A 892 16.56 -15.59 4.20
C THR A 892 17.78 -15.50 3.30
N MET A 893 17.94 -14.42 2.54
CA MET A 893 19.20 -14.20 1.81
C MET A 893 20.36 -14.21 2.81
N PRO A 894 21.44 -14.92 2.49
CA PRO A 894 22.55 -15.10 3.43
C PRO A 894 23.09 -13.74 3.90
N ALA A 895 23.30 -13.65 5.20
CA ALA A 895 23.83 -12.48 5.86
C ALA A 895 25.28 -12.23 5.42
#